data_647654ba77e89ebfa7ca2e5fc624b6cb
#
_entry.id   647654ba77e89ebfa7ca2e5fc624b6cb
#
_cell.length_a   1.000
_cell.length_b   1.000
_cell.length_c   1.000
_cell.angle_alpha   90.00
_cell.angle_beta   90.00
_cell.angle_gamma   90.00
#
_symmetry.space_group_name_H-M   'P 1'
#
loop_
_entity.id
_entity.type
_entity.pdbx_description
1 polymer ?
#
loop_
_entity_poly.entity_id
_entity_poly.type
_entity_poly.pdbx_seq_one_letter_code
_entity_poly.pdbx_strand_id
1 'polypeptide(L)'
;MRVGSVKMPIYGALIARFIFLLVLYSLLRLGFYLGNQSLFPNISTSQFSSIFLGGIKFDLSALLYINILYILLQVLPFPFRYHVLYQKVAKWLFIVTNSVGIAANLIDIAYYKFTLKRTTGTVFSQFINEQNKWKLTVDFLLGYWYLLILFIFLIYLFIRLYDCIRLKNPMKRNARYYLSHTILFFAFAYLTVVGMRGGWRHSTRPITLSNAGEFVQSPNQMSIVLNTPFAIIRTLKAVSLKPVHYYDEATLQGIYNPIHLPHDTAAFKPLNVVFLIIESLGKEHVGALNRDLANGTYKGYTPFIDSLVENSYTFTHTYANGRKSIDALPSIISGIPSIREPFVLSAYSGNKTTSIAKLLADKGYETAFFHGAPNGSMGFSSYTKLAGIEHYYGKTEYNNDADFDGIWGIWDEPFMQFMAKTINTFHQPFFTAFFSLSSHHPFKVPAKYAGKFPRGPLEVQEPMGYTDMALRKFFETASRMPWFKQTLFVLCADHATVSYFPEYQTIPGAFSIPILFYYPGGNLKGKADKLVQQIDIMPSVLSYLHYDKPYFAFGFNAFSPQTDNFVINNNDGTFSLYHGDYLLLNDGQVSTALYNLKEDRLTKHNLIKDEPIVLAKMETYLNAFIQQYNNRMIQDELTYHPIK
;
A
#
# COMPACT_ATOMS: atom_id res chain seq x y z
N MET A 1 -22.96 -1.69 -46.46
CA MET A 1 -21.68 -1.11 -46.88
C MET A 1 -20.55 -2.14 -46.71
N ARG A 2 -19.82 -2.49 -47.78
CA ARG A 2 -18.59 -3.26 -47.66
C ARG A 2 -17.52 -2.33 -47.10
N VAL A 3 -17.19 -2.47 -45.82
CA VAL A 3 -16.08 -1.75 -45.20
C VAL A 3 -14.79 -2.22 -45.90
N GLY A 4 -14.04 -1.29 -46.51
CA GLY A 4 -12.81 -1.62 -47.22
C GLY A 4 -11.82 -2.34 -46.30
N SER A 5 -11.24 -3.47 -46.74
CA SER A 5 -10.27 -4.20 -45.92
C SER A 5 -8.85 -3.68 -46.17
N VAL A 6 -8.13 -3.33 -45.09
CA VAL A 6 -6.73 -2.91 -45.15
C VAL A 6 -5.85 -4.13 -44.92
N LYS A 7 -4.87 -4.37 -45.84
CA LYS A 7 -3.88 -5.46 -45.69
C LYS A 7 -2.64 -4.96 -44.89
N MET A 8 -2.34 -5.54 -43.76
CA MET A 8 -1.21 -5.17 -42.91
C MET A 8 -0.28 -6.36 -42.62
N PRO A 9 1.03 -6.12 -42.37
CA PRO A 9 1.89 -7.10 -41.75
C PRO A 9 1.32 -7.54 -40.39
N ILE A 10 1.66 -8.74 -39.94
CA ILE A 10 1.06 -9.35 -38.73
C ILE A 10 1.24 -8.49 -37.47
N TYR A 11 2.43 -7.91 -37.28
CA TYR A 11 2.70 -7.03 -36.13
C TYR A 11 1.93 -5.69 -36.24
N GLY A 12 1.82 -5.12 -37.44
CA GLY A 12 0.99 -3.92 -37.66
C GLY A 12 -0.50 -4.19 -37.39
N ALA A 13 -0.99 -5.37 -37.81
CA ALA A 13 -2.36 -5.79 -37.51
C ALA A 13 -2.59 -6.00 -36.00
N LEU A 14 -1.60 -6.58 -35.29
CA LEU A 14 -1.65 -6.73 -33.84
C LEU A 14 -1.75 -5.37 -33.15
N ILE A 15 -0.85 -4.43 -33.46
CA ILE A 15 -0.84 -3.08 -32.88
C ILE A 15 -2.15 -2.35 -33.18
N ALA A 16 -2.63 -2.37 -34.44
CA ALA A 16 -3.87 -1.70 -34.83
C ALA A 16 -5.09 -2.23 -34.06
N ARG A 17 -5.17 -3.56 -33.83
CA ARG A 17 -6.23 -4.17 -33.03
C ARG A 17 -6.15 -3.76 -31.56
N PHE A 18 -4.95 -3.61 -30.99
CA PHE A 18 -4.76 -3.12 -29.62
C PHE A 18 -5.09 -1.64 -29.47
N ILE A 19 -4.72 -0.80 -30.45
CA ILE A 19 -5.12 0.63 -30.47
C ILE A 19 -6.65 0.74 -30.46
N PHE A 20 -7.31 -0.07 -31.29
CA PHE A 20 -8.77 -0.09 -31.31
C PHE A 20 -9.37 -0.49 -29.94
N LEU A 21 -8.82 -1.50 -29.28
CA LEU A 21 -9.27 -1.91 -27.94
C LEU A 21 -9.03 -0.80 -26.90
N LEU A 22 -7.89 -0.10 -26.96
CA LEU A 22 -7.61 1.04 -26.07
C LEU A 22 -8.64 2.16 -26.24
N VAL A 23 -8.99 2.47 -27.50
CA VAL A 23 -10.06 3.45 -27.79
C VAL A 23 -11.40 2.97 -27.23
N LEU A 24 -11.75 1.69 -27.44
CA LEU A 24 -12.98 1.11 -26.92
C LEU A 24 -13.03 1.15 -25.37
N TYR A 25 -11.94 0.82 -24.68
CA TYR A 25 -11.88 0.90 -23.23
C TYR A 25 -11.99 2.34 -22.72
N SER A 26 -11.39 3.30 -23.44
CA SER A 26 -11.56 4.73 -23.15
C SER A 26 -13.02 5.19 -23.31
N LEU A 27 -13.71 4.71 -24.33
CA LEU A 27 -15.16 4.97 -24.54
C LEU A 27 -16.01 4.31 -23.43
N LEU A 28 -15.68 3.08 -23.02
CA LEU A 28 -16.34 2.41 -21.90
C LEU A 28 -16.11 3.15 -20.58
N ARG A 29 -14.92 3.70 -20.37
CA ARG A 29 -14.58 4.58 -19.25
C ARG A 29 -15.43 5.84 -19.24
N LEU A 30 -15.58 6.47 -20.40
CA LEU A 30 -16.46 7.63 -20.56
C LEU A 30 -17.92 7.26 -20.24
N GLY A 31 -18.40 6.13 -20.76
CA GLY A 31 -19.73 5.61 -20.45
C GLY A 31 -19.93 5.33 -18.96
N PHE A 32 -18.92 4.77 -18.29
CA PHE A 32 -18.93 4.57 -16.84
C PHE A 32 -19.04 5.90 -16.08
N TYR A 33 -18.23 6.90 -16.46
CA TYR A 33 -18.27 8.22 -15.84
C TYR A 33 -19.65 8.88 -16.04
N LEU A 34 -20.15 8.93 -17.28
CA LEU A 34 -21.44 9.56 -17.58
C LEU A 34 -22.62 8.85 -16.89
N GLY A 35 -22.59 7.50 -16.82
CA GLY A 35 -23.61 6.70 -16.13
C GLY A 35 -23.62 6.87 -14.62
N ASN A 36 -22.53 7.38 -14.04
CA ASN A 36 -22.35 7.55 -12.59
C ASN A 36 -21.95 8.98 -12.21
N GLN A 37 -22.18 9.97 -13.07
CA GLN A 37 -21.71 11.35 -12.90
C GLN A 37 -22.13 11.97 -11.55
N SER A 38 -23.31 11.67 -11.06
CA SER A 38 -23.81 12.16 -9.77
C SER A 38 -22.97 11.73 -8.57
N LEU A 39 -22.22 10.61 -8.70
CA LEU A 39 -21.34 10.09 -7.66
C LEU A 39 -19.93 10.70 -7.71
N PHE A 40 -19.65 11.50 -8.73
CA PHE A 40 -18.34 12.14 -8.96
C PHE A 40 -18.48 13.66 -9.12
N PRO A 41 -18.95 14.38 -8.09
CA PRO A 41 -19.11 15.83 -8.18
C PRO A 41 -17.75 16.54 -8.32
N ASN A 42 -17.78 17.72 -8.98
CA ASN A 42 -16.67 18.68 -8.99
C ASN A 42 -15.35 18.21 -9.63
N ILE A 43 -15.40 17.39 -10.70
CA ILE A 43 -14.21 17.07 -11.48
C ILE A 43 -13.91 18.22 -12.46
N SER A 44 -12.78 18.91 -12.28
CA SER A 44 -12.31 19.93 -13.21
C SER A 44 -11.83 19.33 -14.55
N THR A 45 -11.74 20.14 -15.59
CA THR A 45 -11.27 19.70 -16.92
C THR A 45 -9.84 19.14 -16.87
N SER A 46 -8.96 19.73 -16.06
CA SER A 46 -7.58 19.24 -15.89
C SER A 46 -7.54 17.88 -15.19
N GLN A 47 -8.35 17.70 -14.16
CA GLN A 47 -8.51 16.41 -13.47
C GLN A 47 -9.07 15.34 -14.41
N PHE A 48 -10.09 15.68 -15.20
CA PHE A 48 -10.67 14.77 -16.17
C PHE A 48 -9.61 14.28 -17.16
N SER A 49 -8.77 15.19 -17.68
CA SER A 49 -7.67 14.82 -18.58
C SER A 49 -6.65 13.91 -17.89
N SER A 50 -6.27 14.20 -16.65
CA SER A 50 -5.37 13.34 -15.84
C SER A 50 -5.93 11.94 -15.64
N ILE A 51 -7.22 11.83 -15.28
CA ILE A 51 -7.94 10.57 -15.07
C ILE A 51 -7.96 9.73 -16.36
N PHE A 52 -8.27 10.34 -17.50
CA PHE A 52 -8.36 9.63 -18.78
C PHE A 52 -6.99 9.18 -19.29
N LEU A 53 -5.97 10.04 -19.23
CA LEU A 53 -4.60 9.69 -19.62
C LEU A 53 -4.02 8.60 -18.69
N GLY A 54 -4.23 8.73 -17.37
CA GLY A 54 -3.87 7.71 -16.40
C GLY A 54 -4.56 6.38 -16.68
N GLY A 55 -5.84 6.42 -17.04
CA GLY A 55 -6.64 5.23 -17.36
C GLY A 55 -6.07 4.38 -18.49
N ILE A 56 -5.42 4.98 -19.50
CA ILE A 56 -4.80 4.26 -20.62
C ILE A 56 -3.74 3.27 -20.11
N LYS A 57 -2.99 3.61 -19.06
CA LYS A 57 -1.99 2.73 -18.44
C LYS A 57 -2.63 1.45 -17.88
N PHE A 58 -3.77 1.56 -17.22
CA PHE A 58 -4.52 0.44 -16.66
C PHE A 58 -5.25 -0.35 -17.75
N ASP A 59 -5.76 0.32 -18.78
CA ASP A 59 -6.38 -0.33 -19.94
C ASP A 59 -5.35 -1.20 -20.69
N LEU A 60 -4.17 -0.64 -20.96
CA LEU A 60 -3.09 -1.38 -21.62
C LEU A 60 -2.68 -2.60 -20.78
N SER A 61 -2.50 -2.44 -19.48
CA SER A 61 -2.15 -3.56 -18.60
C SER A 61 -3.20 -4.66 -18.64
N ALA A 62 -4.49 -4.33 -18.47
CA ALA A 62 -5.58 -5.31 -18.55
C ALA A 62 -5.64 -6.03 -19.90
N LEU A 63 -5.58 -5.27 -20.99
CA LEU A 63 -5.63 -5.80 -22.34
C LEU A 63 -4.47 -6.76 -22.64
N LEU A 64 -3.27 -6.46 -22.15
CA LEU A 64 -2.12 -7.35 -22.32
C LEU A 64 -2.27 -8.64 -21.50
N TYR A 65 -2.83 -8.58 -20.29
CA TYR A 65 -3.12 -9.78 -19.49
C TYR A 65 -4.17 -10.68 -20.17
N ILE A 66 -5.31 -10.13 -20.54
CA ILE A 66 -6.41 -10.94 -21.11
C ILE A 66 -6.11 -11.46 -22.52
N ASN A 67 -5.19 -10.81 -23.24
CA ASN A 67 -4.81 -11.18 -24.60
C ASN A 67 -3.45 -11.87 -24.72
N ILE A 68 -2.84 -12.32 -23.62
CA ILE A 68 -1.49 -12.92 -23.65
C ILE A 68 -1.38 -14.10 -24.61
N LEU A 69 -2.39 -14.97 -24.64
CA LEU A 69 -2.44 -16.10 -25.57
C LEU A 69 -2.59 -15.65 -27.02
N TYR A 70 -3.43 -14.66 -27.27
CA TYR A 70 -3.59 -14.09 -28.62
C TYR A 70 -2.29 -13.43 -29.10
N ILE A 71 -1.62 -12.66 -28.26
CA ILE A 71 -0.32 -12.05 -28.55
C ILE A 71 0.68 -13.16 -28.92
N LEU A 72 0.79 -14.18 -28.08
CA LEU A 72 1.68 -15.32 -28.32
C LEU A 72 1.42 -15.97 -29.67
N LEU A 73 0.15 -16.26 -30.00
CA LEU A 73 -0.24 -16.85 -31.30
C LEU A 73 0.16 -15.95 -32.50
N GLN A 74 0.15 -14.63 -32.35
CA GLN A 74 0.49 -13.71 -33.44
C GLN A 74 2.00 -13.49 -33.58
N VAL A 75 2.78 -13.55 -32.49
CA VAL A 75 4.22 -13.22 -32.51
C VAL A 75 5.14 -14.44 -32.68
N LEU A 76 4.67 -15.67 -32.43
CA LEU A 76 5.45 -16.88 -32.65
C LEU A 76 5.98 -16.94 -34.09
N PRO A 77 7.29 -17.17 -34.35
CA PRO A 77 7.94 -17.02 -35.65
C PRO A 77 7.64 -18.15 -36.62
N PHE A 78 6.57 -18.90 -36.41
CA PHE A 78 6.21 -20.06 -37.24
C PHE A 78 5.36 -19.69 -38.44
N PRO A 79 5.61 -20.25 -39.64
CA PRO A 79 4.86 -19.96 -40.84
C PRO A 79 3.38 -20.34 -40.82
N PHE A 80 3.01 -21.35 -40.03
CA PHE A 80 1.63 -21.82 -39.92
C PHE A 80 0.68 -20.78 -39.31
N ARG A 81 1.23 -19.75 -38.63
CA ARG A 81 0.41 -18.64 -38.11
C ARG A 81 -0.39 -17.87 -39.20
N TYR A 82 -0.01 -18.01 -40.46
CA TYR A 82 -0.76 -17.44 -41.56
C TYR A 82 -1.82 -18.40 -42.15
N HIS A 83 -1.92 -19.61 -41.62
CA HIS A 83 -2.94 -20.59 -42.05
C HIS A 83 -4.34 -20.12 -41.67
N VAL A 84 -5.34 -20.34 -42.54
CA VAL A 84 -6.71 -19.85 -42.37
C VAL A 84 -7.33 -20.33 -41.05
N LEU A 85 -7.21 -21.62 -40.77
CA LEU A 85 -7.77 -22.22 -39.53
C LEU A 85 -7.10 -21.62 -38.28
N TYR A 86 -5.78 -21.47 -38.30
CA TYR A 86 -5.05 -20.84 -37.21
C TYR A 86 -5.52 -19.43 -36.92
N GLN A 87 -5.67 -18.60 -37.97
CA GLN A 87 -6.16 -17.23 -37.82
C GLN A 87 -7.64 -17.19 -37.43
N LYS A 88 -8.44 -18.18 -37.80
CA LYS A 88 -9.84 -18.30 -37.34
C LYS A 88 -9.88 -18.59 -35.82
N VAL A 89 -9.04 -19.52 -35.34
CA VAL A 89 -8.91 -19.80 -33.89
C VAL A 89 -8.42 -18.57 -33.13
N ALA A 90 -7.35 -17.92 -33.62
CA ALA A 90 -6.83 -16.70 -33.01
C ALA A 90 -7.86 -15.55 -32.99
N LYS A 91 -8.65 -15.39 -34.05
CA LYS A 91 -9.76 -14.42 -34.11
C LYS A 91 -10.77 -14.68 -33.02
N TRP A 92 -11.28 -15.90 -32.92
CA TRP A 92 -12.32 -16.22 -31.94
C TRP A 92 -11.79 -16.16 -30.49
N LEU A 93 -10.55 -16.57 -30.26
CA LEU A 93 -9.91 -16.36 -28.97
C LEU A 93 -9.91 -14.86 -28.60
N PHE A 94 -9.47 -13.98 -29.53
CA PHE A 94 -9.44 -12.55 -29.33
C PHE A 94 -10.83 -11.97 -29.08
N ILE A 95 -11.84 -12.39 -29.86
CA ILE A 95 -13.22 -11.91 -29.71
C ILE A 95 -13.79 -12.33 -28.35
N VAL A 96 -13.69 -13.61 -27.98
CA VAL A 96 -14.26 -14.14 -26.73
C VAL A 96 -13.62 -13.48 -25.52
N THR A 97 -12.29 -13.47 -25.44
CA THR A 97 -11.59 -12.89 -24.26
C THR A 97 -11.92 -11.42 -24.06
N ASN A 98 -11.96 -10.62 -25.16
CA ASN A 98 -12.29 -9.21 -25.05
C ASN A 98 -13.79 -8.96 -24.84
N SER A 99 -14.69 -9.84 -25.30
CA SER A 99 -16.11 -9.75 -24.99
C SER A 99 -16.38 -9.87 -23.50
N VAL A 100 -15.64 -10.76 -22.79
CA VAL A 100 -15.72 -10.85 -21.32
C VAL A 100 -15.27 -9.53 -20.68
N GLY A 101 -14.17 -8.95 -21.15
CA GLY A 101 -13.69 -7.66 -20.64
C GLY A 101 -14.66 -6.49 -20.89
N ILE A 102 -15.30 -6.46 -22.07
CA ILE A 102 -16.32 -5.46 -22.42
C ILE A 102 -17.56 -5.65 -21.53
N ALA A 103 -18.03 -6.89 -21.36
CA ALA A 103 -19.17 -7.20 -20.49
C ALA A 103 -18.92 -6.75 -19.05
N ALA A 104 -17.74 -7.06 -18.50
CA ALA A 104 -17.37 -6.65 -17.15
C ALA A 104 -17.42 -5.12 -16.96
N ASN A 105 -16.87 -4.35 -17.92
CA ASN A 105 -16.94 -2.88 -17.86
C ASN A 105 -18.38 -2.34 -17.98
N LEU A 106 -19.22 -2.96 -18.81
CA LEU A 106 -20.63 -2.54 -18.97
C LEU A 106 -21.46 -2.85 -17.72
N ILE A 107 -21.26 -4.03 -17.13
CA ILE A 107 -21.94 -4.42 -15.88
C ILE A 107 -21.63 -3.40 -14.78
N ASP A 108 -20.38 -2.96 -14.67
CA ASP A 108 -19.99 -1.99 -13.65
C ASP A 108 -20.59 -0.59 -13.85
N ILE A 109 -21.08 -0.22 -15.03
CA ILE A 109 -21.83 1.03 -15.21
C ILE A 109 -23.09 1.05 -14.31
N ALA A 110 -23.75 -0.10 -14.17
CA ALA A 110 -24.93 -0.23 -13.33
C ALA A 110 -24.58 -0.64 -11.90
N TYR A 111 -23.70 -1.63 -11.74
CA TYR A 111 -23.38 -2.25 -10.45
C TYR A 111 -22.64 -1.31 -9.49
N TYR A 112 -21.86 -0.37 -10.03
CA TYR A 112 -21.14 0.63 -9.23
C TYR A 112 -22.04 1.47 -8.32
N LYS A 113 -23.27 1.77 -8.74
CA LYS A 113 -24.25 2.52 -7.92
C LYS A 113 -24.59 1.84 -6.60
N PHE A 114 -24.45 0.52 -6.55
CA PHE A 114 -24.75 -0.29 -5.36
C PHE A 114 -23.52 -0.52 -4.49
N THR A 115 -22.34 -0.59 -5.10
CA THR A 115 -21.12 -0.99 -4.41
C THR A 115 -20.16 0.19 -4.11
N LEU A 116 -20.30 1.30 -4.84
CA LEU A 116 -19.41 2.46 -4.85
C LEU A 116 -17.94 2.11 -5.09
N LYS A 117 -17.67 0.91 -5.60
CA LYS A 117 -16.35 0.36 -5.92
C LYS A 117 -16.38 -0.38 -7.25
N ARG A 118 -15.28 -0.37 -7.98
CA ARG A 118 -15.11 -1.24 -9.15
C ARG A 118 -15.20 -2.70 -8.70
N THR A 119 -15.87 -3.51 -9.50
CA THR A 119 -15.91 -4.96 -9.27
C THR A 119 -14.52 -5.54 -9.22
N THR A 120 -14.23 -6.28 -8.16
CA THR A 120 -12.97 -6.96 -7.89
C THR A 120 -13.12 -8.47 -7.97
N GLY A 121 -12.02 -9.21 -7.90
CA GLY A 121 -12.04 -10.68 -7.91
C GLY A 121 -12.86 -11.30 -6.77
N THR A 122 -13.12 -10.54 -5.70
CA THR A 122 -13.94 -10.99 -4.57
C THR A 122 -15.41 -11.25 -4.96
N VAL A 123 -15.89 -10.65 -6.06
CA VAL A 123 -17.25 -10.88 -6.57
C VAL A 123 -17.51 -12.36 -6.86
N PHE A 124 -16.51 -13.11 -7.30
CA PHE A 124 -16.70 -14.53 -7.59
C PHE A 124 -17.04 -15.34 -6.34
N SER A 125 -16.37 -15.08 -5.21
CA SER A 125 -16.69 -15.75 -3.94
C SER A 125 -18.05 -15.31 -3.38
N GLN A 126 -18.40 -14.04 -3.51
CA GLN A 126 -19.69 -13.50 -3.10
C GLN A 126 -20.82 -14.12 -3.93
N PHE A 127 -20.69 -14.15 -5.25
CA PHE A 127 -21.71 -14.69 -6.15
C PHE A 127 -21.91 -16.21 -5.99
N ILE A 128 -20.84 -16.98 -5.74
CA ILE A 128 -20.93 -18.43 -5.49
C ILE A 128 -21.77 -18.72 -4.25
N ASN A 129 -21.60 -17.90 -3.20
CA ASN A 129 -22.28 -18.08 -1.91
C ASN A 129 -23.70 -17.47 -1.87
N GLU A 130 -24.11 -16.73 -2.90
CA GLU A 130 -25.44 -16.09 -2.97
C GLU A 130 -26.53 -17.14 -3.29
N GLN A 131 -27.52 -17.26 -2.40
CA GLN A 131 -28.61 -18.25 -2.57
C GLN A 131 -29.55 -17.87 -3.71
N ASN A 132 -29.81 -16.57 -3.92
CA ASN A 132 -30.73 -16.05 -4.92
C ASN A 132 -30.08 -15.60 -6.22
N LYS A 133 -28.87 -16.08 -6.52
CA LYS A 133 -28.04 -15.62 -7.65
C LYS A 133 -28.75 -15.59 -9.00
N TRP A 134 -29.59 -16.59 -9.30
CA TRP A 134 -30.32 -16.63 -10.57
C TRP A 134 -31.40 -15.56 -10.67
N LYS A 135 -32.16 -15.34 -9.58
CA LYS A 135 -33.19 -14.29 -9.53
C LYS A 135 -32.53 -12.92 -9.68
N LEU A 136 -31.47 -12.64 -8.91
CA LEU A 136 -30.70 -11.39 -9.00
C LEU A 136 -30.13 -11.17 -10.42
N THR A 137 -29.66 -12.21 -11.09
CA THR A 137 -29.16 -12.10 -12.46
C THR A 137 -30.27 -11.72 -13.43
N VAL A 138 -31.44 -12.35 -13.32
CA VAL A 138 -32.60 -12.05 -14.18
C VAL A 138 -33.10 -10.64 -13.92
N ASP A 139 -33.29 -10.25 -12.66
CA ASP A 139 -33.73 -8.91 -12.26
C ASP A 139 -32.77 -7.82 -12.77
N PHE A 140 -31.45 -8.08 -12.71
CA PHE A 140 -30.43 -7.19 -13.24
C PHE A 140 -30.52 -7.08 -14.78
N LEU A 141 -30.66 -8.18 -15.49
CA LEU A 141 -30.80 -8.17 -16.96
C LEU A 141 -32.08 -7.45 -17.41
N LEU A 142 -33.18 -7.63 -16.71
CA LEU A 142 -34.44 -6.94 -17.00
C LEU A 142 -34.36 -5.44 -16.68
N GLY A 143 -33.75 -5.09 -15.54
CA GLY A 143 -33.60 -3.68 -15.13
C GLY A 143 -32.63 -2.88 -16.01
N TYR A 144 -31.60 -3.55 -16.56
CA TYR A 144 -30.55 -2.91 -17.35
C TYR A 144 -30.46 -3.46 -18.78
N TRP A 145 -31.59 -3.85 -19.35
CA TRP A 145 -31.70 -4.43 -20.71
C TRP A 145 -31.00 -3.61 -21.81
N TYR A 146 -30.96 -2.29 -21.65
CA TYR A 146 -30.28 -1.40 -22.59
C TYR A 146 -28.74 -1.62 -22.62
N LEU A 147 -28.12 -2.04 -21.51
CA LEU A 147 -26.70 -2.41 -21.48
C LEU A 147 -26.44 -3.72 -22.23
N LEU A 148 -27.39 -4.65 -22.22
CA LEU A 148 -27.31 -5.88 -23.00
C LEU A 148 -27.39 -5.58 -24.51
N ILE A 149 -28.28 -4.69 -24.93
CA ILE A 149 -28.36 -4.23 -26.34
C ILE A 149 -27.04 -3.54 -26.74
N LEU A 150 -26.53 -2.65 -25.90
CA LEU A 150 -25.25 -1.99 -26.14
C LEU A 150 -24.11 -3.02 -26.23
N PHE A 151 -24.09 -4.04 -25.37
CA PHE A 151 -23.10 -5.12 -25.44
C PHE A 151 -23.15 -5.84 -26.78
N ILE A 152 -24.33 -6.30 -27.22
CA ILE A 152 -24.52 -6.99 -28.50
C ILE A 152 -24.05 -6.11 -29.67
N PHE A 153 -24.40 -4.83 -29.65
CA PHE A 153 -23.96 -3.87 -30.67
C PHE A 153 -22.43 -3.70 -30.69
N LEU A 154 -21.80 -3.55 -29.52
CA LEU A 154 -20.35 -3.42 -29.41
C LEU A 154 -19.63 -4.68 -29.89
N ILE A 155 -20.12 -5.87 -29.56
CA ILE A 155 -19.53 -7.13 -30.04
C ILE A 155 -19.68 -7.26 -31.56
N TYR A 156 -20.85 -6.92 -32.10
CA TYR A 156 -21.03 -6.89 -33.57
C TYR A 156 -20.03 -5.95 -34.23
N LEU A 157 -19.91 -4.72 -33.74
CA LEU A 157 -18.95 -3.74 -34.22
C LEU A 157 -17.52 -4.22 -34.11
N PHE A 158 -17.17 -4.85 -32.96
CA PHE A 158 -15.85 -5.39 -32.68
C PHE A 158 -15.45 -6.50 -33.68
N ILE A 159 -16.37 -7.41 -34.00
CA ILE A 159 -16.17 -8.45 -35.03
C ILE A 159 -15.95 -7.81 -36.40
N ARG A 160 -16.76 -6.82 -36.76
CA ARG A 160 -16.64 -6.14 -38.04
C ARG A 160 -15.32 -5.39 -38.21
N LEU A 161 -14.88 -4.71 -37.17
CA LEU A 161 -13.59 -4.00 -37.15
C LEU A 161 -12.39 -4.94 -37.16
N TYR A 162 -12.46 -6.09 -36.48
CA TYR A 162 -11.44 -7.12 -36.60
C TYR A 162 -11.26 -7.57 -38.08
N ASP A 163 -12.37 -7.78 -38.79
CA ASP A 163 -12.38 -8.28 -40.19
C ASP A 163 -11.93 -7.21 -41.22
N CYS A 164 -11.94 -5.91 -40.85
CA CYS A 164 -11.39 -4.85 -41.69
C CYS A 164 -9.86 -4.94 -41.80
N ILE A 165 -9.16 -5.59 -40.87
CA ILE A 165 -7.71 -5.74 -40.87
C ILE A 165 -7.36 -7.14 -41.32
N ARG A 166 -6.90 -7.30 -42.58
CA ARG A 166 -6.44 -8.57 -43.15
C ARG A 166 -4.93 -8.67 -43.11
N LEU A 167 -4.44 -9.89 -42.87
CA LEU A 167 -3.00 -10.13 -42.83
C LEU A 167 -2.42 -10.21 -44.24
N LYS A 168 -1.26 -9.54 -44.42
CA LYS A 168 -0.41 -9.72 -45.60
C LYS A 168 0.50 -10.92 -45.37
N ASN A 169 0.38 -11.96 -46.22
CA ASN A 169 1.26 -13.12 -46.13
C ASN A 169 2.64 -12.79 -46.72
N PRO A 170 3.76 -13.04 -46.02
CA PRO A 170 5.09 -12.81 -46.56
C PRO A 170 5.40 -13.78 -47.72
N MET A 171 5.91 -13.22 -48.82
CA MET A 171 6.20 -14.02 -50.04
C MET A 171 7.43 -14.91 -49.91
N LYS A 172 8.44 -14.54 -49.06
CA LYS A 172 9.69 -15.31 -48.88
C LYS A 172 9.88 -15.64 -47.39
N ARG A 173 10.20 -16.89 -47.12
CA ARG A 173 10.43 -17.44 -45.75
C ARG A 173 11.85 -18.02 -45.67
N ASN A 174 12.83 -17.14 -45.81
CA ASN A 174 14.25 -17.41 -45.75
C ASN A 174 14.84 -17.25 -44.34
N ALA A 175 16.13 -17.48 -44.14
CA ALA A 175 16.81 -17.33 -42.85
C ALA A 175 16.63 -15.92 -42.26
N ARG A 176 16.62 -14.87 -43.10
CA ARG A 176 16.38 -13.49 -42.67
C ARG A 176 14.97 -13.32 -42.09
N TYR A 177 13.95 -13.99 -42.65
CA TYR A 177 12.59 -13.99 -42.08
C TYR A 177 12.59 -14.56 -40.66
N TYR A 178 13.18 -15.74 -40.46
CA TYR A 178 13.18 -16.40 -39.15
C TYR A 178 13.97 -15.58 -38.13
N LEU A 179 15.15 -15.09 -38.48
CA LEU A 179 15.97 -14.24 -37.60
C LEU A 179 15.21 -12.98 -37.17
N SER A 180 14.66 -12.23 -38.14
CA SER A 180 13.93 -10.99 -37.82
C SER A 180 12.70 -11.24 -36.97
N HIS A 181 11.93 -12.30 -37.26
CA HIS A 181 10.73 -12.62 -36.49
C HIS A 181 11.05 -13.20 -35.09
N THR A 182 12.20 -13.85 -34.91
CA THR A 182 12.68 -14.26 -33.59
C THR A 182 13.09 -13.06 -32.75
N ILE A 183 13.81 -12.09 -33.33
CA ILE A 183 14.13 -10.82 -32.63
C ILE A 183 12.84 -10.09 -32.24
N LEU A 184 11.89 -9.97 -33.16
CA LEU A 184 10.60 -9.33 -32.90
C LEU A 184 9.77 -10.08 -31.84
N PHE A 185 9.85 -11.41 -31.79
CA PHE A 185 9.22 -12.21 -30.73
C PHE A 185 9.71 -11.78 -29.34
N PHE A 186 11.04 -11.73 -29.13
CA PHE A 186 11.60 -11.29 -27.84
C PHE A 186 11.29 -9.84 -27.54
N ALA A 187 11.31 -8.96 -28.55
CA ALA A 187 10.95 -7.57 -28.37
C ALA A 187 9.48 -7.40 -27.93
N PHE A 188 8.54 -8.09 -28.59
CA PHE A 188 7.13 -8.07 -28.22
C PHE A 188 6.87 -8.73 -26.87
N ALA A 189 7.55 -9.85 -26.55
CA ALA A 189 7.48 -10.48 -25.24
C ALA A 189 7.93 -9.51 -24.14
N TYR A 190 9.06 -8.84 -24.32
CA TYR A 190 9.56 -7.83 -23.40
C TYR A 190 8.58 -6.66 -23.23
N LEU A 191 8.11 -6.07 -24.34
CA LEU A 191 7.14 -4.97 -24.32
C LEU A 191 5.81 -5.37 -23.67
N THR A 192 5.37 -6.61 -23.86
CA THR A 192 4.17 -7.15 -23.21
C THR A 192 4.37 -7.19 -21.70
N VAL A 193 5.50 -7.70 -21.21
CA VAL A 193 5.81 -7.73 -19.78
C VAL A 193 5.89 -6.31 -19.20
N VAL A 194 6.57 -5.38 -19.89
CA VAL A 194 6.67 -3.97 -19.48
C VAL A 194 5.28 -3.31 -19.40
N GLY A 195 4.44 -3.52 -20.40
CA GLY A 195 3.07 -2.98 -20.41
C GLY A 195 2.19 -3.61 -19.32
N MET A 196 2.27 -4.92 -19.09
CA MET A 196 1.56 -5.60 -17.99
C MET A 196 1.99 -5.07 -16.62
N ARG A 197 3.28 -4.78 -16.44
CA ARG A 197 3.83 -4.21 -15.19
C ARG A 197 3.52 -2.72 -15.03
N GLY A 198 3.24 -2.02 -16.11
CA GLY A 198 2.99 -0.57 -16.12
C GLY A 198 4.26 0.29 -16.04
N GLY A 199 5.45 -0.26 -16.36
CA GLY A 199 6.71 0.50 -16.37
C GLY A 199 7.95 -0.31 -16.75
N TRP A 200 9.01 0.42 -17.12
CA TRP A 200 10.29 -0.12 -17.61
C TRP A 200 11.29 -0.46 -16.49
N ARG A 201 11.16 0.19 -15.33
CA ARG A 201 12.15 0.12 -14.25
C ARG A 201 12.09 -1.23 -13.54
N HIS A 202 13.24 -1.81 -13.23
CA HIS A 202 13.35 -3.07 -12.49
C HIS A 202 12.74 -2.97 -11.08
N SER A 203 12.93 -1.84 -10.42
CA SER A 203 12.38 -1.52 -9.09
C SER A 203 10.86 -1.29 -9.08
N THR A 204 10.23 -1.12 -10.26
CA THR A 204 8.77 -0.93 -10.34
C THR A 204 8.07 -2.27 -10.12
N ARG A 205 7.36 -2.41 -9.01
CA ARG A 205 6.41 -3.52 -8.83
C ARG A 205 5.31 -3.41 -9.89
N PRO A 206 4.66 -4.53 -10.27
CA PRO A 206 3.48 -4.45 -11.13
C PRO A 206 2.45 -3.47 -10.54
N ILE A 207 1.90 -2.59 -11.39
CA ILE A 207 0.89 -1.63 -10.95
C ILE A 207 -0.30 -2.32 -10.28
N THR A 208 -0.84 -1.69 -9.25
CA THR A 208 -1.95 -2.15 -8.42
C THR A 208 -3.12 -1.18 -8.49
N LEU A 209 -4.25 -1.47 -7.83
CA LEU A 209 -5.39 -0.57 -7.79
C LEU A 209 -5.00 0.78 -7.18
N SER A 210 -4.20 0.77 -6.12
CA SER A 210 -3.77 1.99 -5.42
C SER A 210 -3.02 2.98 -6.33
N ASN A 211 -2.31 2.51 -7.37
CA ASN A 211 -1.62 3.40 -8.31
C ASN A 211 -2.57 4.31 -9.10
N ALA A 212 -3.88 4.02 -9.13
CA ALA A 212 -4.86 4.93 -9.70
C ALA A 212 -4.95 6.25 -8.90
N GLY A 213 -4.57 6.25 -7.63
CA GLY A 213 -4.50 7.44 -6.78
C GLY A 213 -3.56 8.52 -7.29
N GLU A 214 -2.54 8.17 -8.09
CA GLU A 214 -1.63 9.15 -8.73
C GLU A 214 -2.36 10.17 -9.61
N PHE A 215 -3.50 9.78 -10.21
CA PHE A 215 -4.22 10.55 -11.22
C PHE A 215 -5.47 11.26 -10.70
N VAL A 216 -5.77 11.13 -9.41
CA VAL A 216 -7.01 11.62 -8.80
C VAL A 216 -6.73 12.48 -7.58
N GLN A 217 -7.74 13.20 -7.09
CA GLN A 217 -7.68 14.01 -5.86
C GLN A 217 -8.47 13.37 -4.70
N SER A 218 -9.36 12.44 -5.01
CA SER A 218 -10.14 11.73 -3.99
C SER A 218 -10.24 10.25 -4.32
N PRO A 219 -10.30 9.37 -3.29
CA PRO A 219 -10.30 7.92 -3.47
C PRO A 219 -11.41 7.39 -4.38
N ASN A 220 -12.63 7.92 -4.30
CA ASN A 220 -13.74 7.50 -5.14
C ASN A 220 -13.46 7.67 -6.64
N GLN A 221 -12.71 8.71 -7.04
CA GLN A 221 -12.34 8.98 -8.44
C GLN A 221 -11.40 7.91 -9.01
N MET A 222 -10.71 7.10 -8.17
CA MET A 222 -9.90 5.97 -8.63
C MET A 222 -10.71 5.01 -9.49
N SER A 223 -11.99 4.84 -9.18
CA SER A 223 -12.90 3.99 -9.93
C SER A 223 -13.10 4.45 -11.37
N ILE A 224 -12.88 5.73 -11.72
CA ILE A 224 -12.91 6.22 -13.10
C ILE A 224 -11.60 5.87 -13.82
N VAL A 225 -10.45 5.96 -13.13
CA VAL A 225 -9.13 5.61 -13.69
C VAL A 225 -9.05 4.12 -14.01
N LEU A 226 -9.52 3.28 -13.09
CA LEU A 226 -9.50 1.82 -13.22
C LEU A 226 -10.53 1.33 -14.25
N ASN A 227 -10.24 0.19 -14.87
CA ASN A 227 -11.20 -0.62 -15.59
C ASN A 227 -11.48 -1.91 -14.83
N THR A 228 -12.64 -2.51 -15.04
CA THR A 228 -13.10 -3.69 -14.30
C THR A 228 -12.24 -4.93 -14.53
N PRO A 229 -11.81 -5.28 -15.77
CA PRO A 229 -10.89 -6.38 -15.99
C PRO A 229 -9.57 -6.23 -15.23
N PHE A 230 -8.98 -5.04 -15.17
CA PHE A 230 -7.78 -4.78 -14.38
C PHE A 230 -8.05 -5.02 -12.89
N ALA A 231 -9.12 -4.45 -12.35
CA ALA A 231 -9.48 -4.59 -10.95
C ALA A 231 -9.68 -6.06 -10.57
N ILE A 232 -10.41 -6.83 -11.40
CA ILE A 232 -10.60 -8.27 -11.19
C ILE A 232 -9.25 -9.01 -11.21
N ILE A 233 -8.44 -8.85 -12.26
CA ILE A 233 -7.17 -9.59 -12.42
C ILE A 233 -6.25 -9.32 -11.23
N ARG A 234 -6.16 -8.08 -10.77
CA ARG A 234 -5.28 -7.69 -9.66
C ARG A 234 -5.75 -8.18 -8.30
N THR A 235 -7.02 -8.47 -8.16
CA THR A 235 -7.63 -8.88 -6.89
C THR A 235 -8.12 -10.34 -6.89
N LEU A 236 -7.83 -11.14 -7.93
CA LEU A 236 -8.20 -12.57 -7.97
C LEU A 236 -7.67 -13.39 -6.80
N LYS A 237 -6.51 -12.99 -6.26
CA LYS A 237 -5.86 -13.64 -5.11
C LYS A 237 -5.95 -12.78 -3.83
N ALA A 238 -6.59 -11.62 -3.90
CA ALA A 238 -6.76 -10.76 -2.73
C ALA A 238 -7.67 -11.44 -1.70
N VAL A 239 -7.35 -11.21 -0.44
CA VAL A 239 -8.14 -11.76 0.66
C VAL A 239 -9.44 -10.97 0.76
N SER A 240 -10.58 -11.63 0.56
CA SER A 240 -11.88 -11.04 0.83
C SER A 240 -12.17 -11.12 2.32
N LEU A 241 -12.31 -9.97 2.96
CA LEU A 241 -12.79 -9.91 4.34
C LEU A 241 -14.27 -10.34 4.36
N LYS A 242 -14.65 -11.07 5.42
CA LYS A 242 -16.04 -11.44 5.67
C LYS A 242 -16.59 -10.56 6.80
N PRO A 243 -17.84 -10.07 6.71
CA PRO A 243 -18.47 -9.42 7.84
C PRO A 243 -18.60 -10.44 8.98
N VAL A 244 -18.37 -9.97 10.19
CA VAL A 244 -18.46 -10.79 11.40
C VAL A 244 -19.27 -10.05 12.47
N HIS A 245 -20.01 -10.80 13.29
CA HIS A 245 -20.88 -10.28 14.35
C HIS A 245 -20.68 -11.11 15.62
N TYR A 246 -19.61 -10.81 16.36
CA TYR A 246 -19.33 -11.43 17.67
C TYR A 246 -20.13 -10.74 18.77
N TYR A 247 -20.31 -9.42 18.66
CA TYR A 247 -20.94 -8.56 19.65
C TYR A 247 -21.93 -7.61 18.99
N ASP A 248 -22.96 -7.21 19.72
CA ASP A 248 -23.79 -6.05 19.36
C ASP A 248 -22.96 -4.75 19.44
N GLU A 249 -23.48 -3.68 18.83
CA GLU A 249 -22.72 -2.44 18.68
C GLU A 249 -22.36 -1.78 20.03
N ALA A 250 -23.27 -1.80 21.01
CA ALA A 250 -23.01 -1.19 22.33
C ALA A 250 -21.92 -1.95 23.08
N THR A 251 -21.98 -3.29 23.10
CA THR A 251 -20.98 -4.17 23.69
C THR A 251 -19.63 -3.99 22.98
N LEU A 252 -19.63 -3.96 21.63
CA LEU A 252 -18.42 -3.82 20.82
C LEU A 252 -17.70 -2.51 21.12
N GLN A 253 -18.44 -1.37 21.18
CA GLN A 253 -17.87 -0.07 21.53
C GLN A 253 -17.35 -0.01 22.96
N GLY A 254 -17.96 -0.76 23.90
CA GLY A 254 -17.49 -0.89 25.27
C GLY A 254 -16.18 -1.68 25.39
N ILE A 255 -15.92 -2.66 24.49
CA ILE A 255 -14.68 -3.46 24.46
C ILE A 255 -13.60 -2.72 23.70
N TYR A 256 -13.90 -2.26 22.47
CA TYR A 256 -12.95 -1.60 21.59
C TYR A 256 -13.63 -0.65 20.62
N ASN A 257 -13.30 0.63 20.71
CA ASN A 257 -13.83 1.69 19.85
C ASN A 257 -12.66 2.41 19.15
N PRO A 258 -12.55 2.36 17.81
CA PRO A 258 -11.53 3.07 17.04
C PRO A 258 -11.88 4.54 16.76
N ILE A 259 -12.97 5.06 17.30
CA ILE A 259 -13.32 6.48 17.23
C ILE A 259 -12.74 7.20 18.44
N HIS A 260 -11.87 8.15 18.18
CA HIS A 260 -11.27 9.00 19.19
C HIS A 260 -12.09 10.26 19.35
N LEU A 261 -12.58 10.48 20.56
CA LEU A 261 -13.31 11.69 20.97
C LEU A 261 -12.38 12.49 21.90
N PRO A 262 -11.71 13.55 21.43
CA PRO A 262 -10.87 14.36 22.29
C PRO A 262 -11.69 15.05 23.37
N HIS A 263 -11.28 14.89 24.62
CA HIS A 263 -11.87 15.55 25.80
C HIS A 263 -10.94 16.62 26.40
N ASP A 264 -9.82 16.89 25.71
CA ASP A 264 -8.84 17.85 26.21
C ASP A 264 -9.38 19.27 26.07
N THR A 265 -9.34 20.03 27.19
CA THR A 265 -9.71 21.45 27.25
C THR A 265 -8.52 22.37 26.98
N ALA A 266 -7.31 21.80 26.85
CA ALA A 266 -6.11 22.56 26.55
C ALA A 266 -6.12 23.05 25.09
N ALA A 267 -5.53 24.24 24.87
CA ALA A 267 -5.43 24.79 23.53
C ALA A 267 -4.51 23.95 22.63
N PHE A 268 -4.89 23.81 21.36
CA PHE A 268 -4.07 23.14 20.35
C PHE A 268 -2.65 23.73 20.28
N LYS A 269 -1.63 22.85 20.29
CA LYS A 269 -0.22 23.22 20.20
C LYS A 269 0.25 23.11 18.75
N PRO A 270 0.47 24.20 18.02
CA PRO A 270 0.86 24.16 16.61
C PRO A 270 2.38 23.89 16.43
N LEU A 271 2.88 22.79 16.98
CA LEU A 271 4.26 22.36 16.76
C LEU A 271 4.40 21.78 15.36
N ASN A 272 5.55 21.99 14.73
CA ASN A 272 5.91 21.20 13.56
C ASN A 272 6.02 19.71 13.95
N VAL A 273 5.73 18.83 13.02
CA VAL A 273 5.82 17.37 13.23
C VAL A 273 6.68 16.75 12.14
N VAL A 274 7.71 15.99 12.54
CA VAL A 274 8.60 15.26 11.61
C VAL A 274 8.61 13.80 11.98
N PHE A 275 8.11 12.94 11.07
CA PHE A 275 8.23 11.50 11.19
C PHE A 275 9.49 11.02 10.45
N LEU A 276 10.31 10.21 11.14
CA LEU A 276 11.52 9.58 10.61
C LEU A 276 11.30 8.07 10.63
N ILE A 277 10.91 7.51 9.49
CA ILE A 277 10.61 6.08 9.33
C ILE A 277 11.87 5.42 8.76
N ILE A 278 12.50 4.56 9.56
CA ILE A 278 13.79 3.97 9.24
C ILE A 278 13.60 2.55 8.74
N GLU A 279 14.05 2.31 7.52
CA GLU A 279 14.01 1.02 6.82
C GLU A 279 14.68 -0.09 7.62
N SER A 280 13.94 -1.18 7.90
CA SER A 280 14.41 -2.42 8.50
C SER A 280 15.07 -2.28 9.89
N LEU A 281 14.86 -1.20 10.64
CA LEU A 281 15.45 -0.95 11.94
C LEU A 281 14.76 -1.78 13.04
N GLY A 282 15.13 -3.07 13.17
CA GLY A 282 14.74 -3.88 14.32
C GLY A 282 15.28 -3.31 15.63
N LYS A 283 14.50 -3.43 16.70
CA LYS A 283 14.88 -2.98 18.04
C LYS A 283 16.21 -3.59 18.50
N GLU A 284 16.52 -4.82 18.06
CA GLU A 284 17.79 -5.52 18.33
C GLU A 284 19.02 -4.64 18.04
N HIS A 285 18.98 -3.80 16.98
CA HIS A 285 20.14 -3.01 16.56
C HIS A 285 20.43 -1.79 17.44
N VAL A 286 19.50 -1.43 18.35
CA VAL A 286 19.59 -0.24 19.22
C VAL A 286 20.12 -0.64 20.59
N GLY A 287 21.35 -0.28 20.91
CA GLY A 287 22.04 -0.70 22.14
C GLY A 287 21.35 -0.18 23.41
N ALA A 288 20.91 1.08 23.42
CA ALA A 288 20.21 1.70 24.55
C ALA A 288 18.91 1.00 24.95
N LEU A 289 18.28 0.27 24.00
CA LEU A 289 17.05 -0.50 24.24
C LEU A 289 17.33 -1.97 24.62
N ASN A 290 18.61 -2.40 24.64
CA ASN A 290 19.05 -3.80 24.79
C ASN A 290 20.24 -3.94 25.73
N ARG A 291 20.24 -3.21 26.84
CA ARG A 291 21.34 -3.19 27.79
C ARG A 291 21.56 -4.53 28.53
N ASP A 292 20.59 -5.43 28.50
CA ASP A 292 20.62 -6.77 29.08
C ASP A 292 21.22 -7.83 28.13
N LEU A 293 21.33 -7.57 26.84
CA LEU A 293 21.90 -8.51 25.88
C LEU A 293 23.41 -8.69 26.07
N ALA A 294 23.91 -9.86 25.68
CA ALA A 294 25.31 -10.26 25.78
C ALA A 294 25.90 -10.02 27.20
N ASN A 295 25.13 -10.35 28.24
CA ASN A 295 25.50 -10.13 29.66
C ASN A 295 25.83 -8.66 29.97
N GLY A 296 25.10 -7.72 29.36
CA GLY A 296 25.25 -6.29 29.61
C GLY A 296 26.35 -5.61 28.79
N THR A 297 26.98 -6.32 27.86
CA THR A 297 28.10 -5.77 27.04
C THR A 297 27.68 -5.32 25.65
N TYR A 298 26.42 -5.57 25.25
CA TYR A 298 25.92 -5.25 23.93
C TYR A 298 25.78 -3.74 23.72
N LYS A 299 26.37 -3.24 22.62
CA LYS A 299 26.38 -1.80 22.28
C LYS A 299 25.46 -1.43 21.09
N GLY A 300 24.92 -2.43 20.39
CA GLY A 300 24.16 -2.18 19.16
C GLY A 300 25.01 -1.63 18.01
N TYR A 301 24.32 -1.09 17.02
CA TYR A 301 24.91 -0.57 15.77
C TYR A 301 24.51 0.88 15.47
N THR A 302 23.77 1.53 16.36
CA THR A 302 23.13 2.82 16.16
C THR A 302 23.43 3.81 17.30
N PRO A 303 24.70 4.24 17.49
CA PRO A 303 25.11 5.07 18.62
C PRO A 303 24.42 6.44 18.67
N PHE A 304 24.03 7.02 17.54
CA PHE A 304 23.28 8.27 17.53
C PHE A 304 21.82 8.05 17.96
N ILE A 305 21.17 6.99 17.48
CA ILE A 305 19.82 6.63 17.95
C ILE A 305 19.85 6.29 19.43
N ASP A 306 20.91 5.66 19.95
CA ASP A 306 21.12 5.44 21.38
C ASP A 306 21.07 6.76 22.16
N SER A 307 21.75 7.79 21.65
CA SER A 307 21.74 9.13 22.27
C SER A 307 20.34 9.79 22.18
N LEU A 308 19.59 9.55 21.11
CA LEU A 308 18.21 10.01 20.99
C LEU A 308 17.28 9.29 21.99
N VAL A 309 17.45 7.96 22.20
CA VAL A 309 16.68 7.20 23.21
C VAL A 309 16.84 7.84 24.58
N GLU A 310 18.06 8.23 24.97
CA GLU A 310 18.35 8.88 26.25
C GLU A 310 17.68 10.25 26.41
N ASN A 311 17.33 10.90 25.32
CA ASN A 311 16.77 12.26 25.29
C ASN A 311 15.33 12.33 24.78
N SER A 312 14.68 11.17 24.60
CA SER A 312 13.32 11.03 24.07
C SER A 312 12.39 10.39 25.09
N TYR A 313 11.10 10.41 24.81
CA TYR A 313 10.13 9.55 25.46
C TYR A 313 9.95 8.28 24.61
N THR A 314 10.10 7.11 25.25
CA THR A 314 10.00 5.79 24.58
C THR A 314 9.26 4.80 25.45
N PHE A 315 9.12 3.56 24.96
CA PHE A 315 8.37 2.49 25.63
C PHE A 315 9.16 1.19 25.66
N THR A 316 8.86 0.34 26.64
CA THR A 316 9.56 -0.93 26.82
C THR A 316 9.23 -1.92 25.71
N HIS A 317 7.96 -2.00 25.28
CA HIS A 317 7.45 -3.00 24.35
C HIS A 317 6.84 -2.30 23.12
N THR A 318 7.61 -2.20 22.05
CA THR A 318 7.22 -1.47 20.83
C THR A 318 7.25 -2.36 19.60
N TYR A 319 6.19 -2.31 18.78
CA TYR A 319 5.97 -3.25 17.69
C TYR A 319 5.55 -2.59 16.38
N ALA A 320 6.01 -3.14 15.25
CA ALA A 320 5.49 -2.86 13.93
C ALA A 320 4.13 -3.54 13.73
N ASN A 321 3.29 -3.02 12.82
CA ASN A 321 2.01 -3.64 12.43
C ASN A 321 2.10 -4.43 11.12
N GLY A 322 3.30 -4.67 10.61
CA GLY A 322 3.58 -5.46 9.43
C GLY A 322 5.05 -5.83 9.34
N ARG A 323 5.41 -6.60 8.31
CA ARG A 323 6.77 -7.07 8.07
C ARG A 323 7.37 -6.61 6.75
N LYS A 324 6.74 -5.65 6.10
CA LYS A 324 7.14 -5.09 4.80
C LYS A 324 7.01 -3.58 4.84
N SER A 325 7.89 -2.87 4.18
CA SER A 325 7.88 -1.41 4.13
C SER A 325 6.53 -0.83 3.67
N ILE A 326 5.83 -1.53 2.78
CA ILE A 326 4.50 -1.14 2.28
C ILE A 326 3.41 -1.19 3.37
N ASP A 327 3.60 -1.94 4.46
CA ASP A 327 2.67 -2.05 5.59
C ASP A 327 2.75 -0.83 6.51
N ALA A 328 3.94 -0.24 6.62
CA ALA A 328 4.26 0.76 7.64
C ALA A 328 3.55 2.09 7.41
N LEU A 329 3.51 2.58 6.17
CA LEU A 329 2.99 3.94 5.91
C LEU A 329 1.51 4.09 6.30
N PRO A 330 0.57 3.19 5.93
CA PRO A 330 -0.80 3.22 6.43
C PRO A 330 -0.89 3.08 7.95
N SER A 331 -0.03 2.26 8.56
CA SER A 331 -0.02 2.07 10.01
C SER A 331 0.38 3.35 10.74
N ILE A 332 1.44 4.03 10.30
CA ILE A 332 2.02 5.18 10.98
C ILE A 332 1.19 6.45 10.76
N ILE A 333 0.76 6.73 9.51
CA ILE A 333 0.10 8.01 9.20
C ILE A 333 -1.42 7.96 9.23
N SER A 334 -2.04 6.77 9.20
CA SER A 334 -3.50 6.61 9.20
C SER A 334 -4.02 5.68 10.29
N GLY A 335 -3.15 5.11 11.12
CA GLY A 335 -3.56 4.19 12.18
C GLY A 335 -4.25 2.92 11.67
N ILE A 336 -3.90 2.42 10.48
CA ILE A 336 -4.50 1.23 9.85
C ILE A 336 -3.46 0.10 9.80
N PRO A 337 -3.61 -0.97 10.60
CA PRO A 337 -2.68 -2.09 10.60
C PRO A 337 -2.78 -2.94 9.34
N SER A 338 -1.70 -3.63 9.00
CA SER A 338 -1.69 -4.64 7.94
C SER A 338 -2.22 -5.96 8.46
N ILE A 339 -3.40 -6.38 8.00
CA ILE A 339 -4.03 -7.65 8.35
C ILE A 339 -4.14 -8.51 7.10
N ARG A 340 -3.49 -9.68 7.10
CA ARG A 340 -3.39 -10.64 5.99
C ARG A 340 -2.66 -10.14 4.76
N GLU A 341 -2.92 -8.91 4.32
CA GLU A 341 -2.24 -8.27 3.18
C GLU A 341 -2.09 -6.77 3.42
N PRO A 342 -1.08 -6.12 2.82
CA PRO A 342 -0.90 -4.67 2.92
C PRO A 342 -2.13 -3.90 2.45
N PHE A 343 -2.58 -2.89 3.23
CA PHE A 343 -3.74 -2.06 2.87
C PHE A 343 -3.67 -1.50 1.45
N VAL A 344 -2.50 -0.99 1.04
CA VAL A 344 -2.30 -0.42 -0.32
C VAL A 344 -2.42 -1.43 -1.45
N LEU A 345 -2.29 -2.74 -1.17
CA LEU A 345 -2.42 -3.82 -2.16
C LEU A 345 -3.79 -4.49 -2.13
N SER A 346 -4.55 -4.26 -1.08
CA SER A 346 -5.85 -4.89 -0.83
C SER A 346 -6.93 -4.37 -1.78
N ALA A 347 -8.04 -5.08 -1.83
CA ALA A 347 -9.26 -4.65 -2.50
C ALA A 347 -9.86 -3.37 -1.88
N TYR A 348 -9.39 -2.99 -0.69
CA TYR A 348 -9.86 -1.86 0.11
C TYR A 348 -8.96 -0.62 -0.01
N SER A 349 -7.92 -0.67 -0.84
CA SER A 349 -6.97 0.45 -1.05
C SER A 349 -7.60 1.75 -1.56
N GLY A 350 -8.83 1.69 -2.05
CA GLY A 350 -9.64 2.84 -2.46
C GLY A 350 -10.59 3.37 -1.38
N ASN A 351 -10.56 2.84 -0.15
CA ASN A 351 -11.35 3.35 0.95
C ASN A 351 -10.90 4.76 1.36
N LYS A 352 -11.85 5.57 1.81
CA LYS A 352 -11.55 6.85 2.45
C LYS A 352 -10.88 6.58 3.79
N THR A 353 -9.76 7.23 4.05
CA THR A 353 -9.03 7.07 5.30
C THR A 353 -8.83 8.40 6.02
N THR A 354 -8.87 8.36 7.34
CA THR A 354 -8.32 9.41 8.18
C THR A 354 -6.79 9.30 8.14
N SER A 355 -6.10 10.44 8.14
CA SER A 355 -4.64 10.50 8.28
C SER A 355 -4.23 11.71 9.11
N ILE A 356 -3.08 11.60 9.78
CA ILE A 356 -2.52 12.74 10.51
C ILE A 356 -2.23 13.92 9.58
N ALA A 357 -1.77 13.67 8.36
CA ALA A 357 -1.48 14.71 7.38
C ALA A 357 -2.73 15.53 7.05
N LYS A 358 -3.86 14.87 6.76
CA LYS A 358 -5.12 15.54 6.46
C LYS A 358 -5.67 16.30 7.67
N LEU A 359 -5.64 15.70 8.86
CA LEU A 359 -6.12 16.35 10.09
C LEU A 359 -5.30 17.60 10.45
N LEU A 360 -3.99 17.55 10.23
CA LEU A 360 -3.11 18.70 10.46
C LEU A 360 -3.21 19.74 9.32
N ALA A 361 -3.40 19.33 8.06
CA ALA A 361 -3.69 20.25 6.96
C ALA A 361 -4.96 21.08 7.24
N ASP A 362 -6.01 20.47 7.82
CA ASP A 362 -7.23 21.17 8.27
C ASP A 362 -6.96 22.18 9.41
N LYS A 363 -5.79 22.12 10.04
CA LYS A 363 -5.26 23.08 11.04
C LYS A 363 -4.25 24.07 10.43
N GLY A 364 -4.08 24.07 9.10
CA GLY A 364 -3.19 25.00 8.38
C GLY A 364 -1.74 24.54 8.25
N TYR A 365 -1.45 23.26 8.46
CA TYR A 365 -0.11 22.70 8.25
C TYR A 365 0.19 22.53 6.77
N GLU A 366 1.39 22.92 6.35
CA GLU A 366 1.99 22.47 5.09
C GLU A 366 2.45 21.02 5.24
N THR A 367 2.12 20.13 4.28
CA THR A 367 2.36 18.69 4.43
C THR A 367 3.25 18.14 3.34
N ALA A 368 4.26 17.32 3.71
CA ALA A 368 5.21 16.75 2.76
C ALA A 368 5.64 15.32 3.11
N PHE A 369 5.98 14.55 2.08
CA PHE A 369 6.59 13.24 2.21
C PHE A 369 7.89 13.15 1.44
N PHE A 370 8.92 12.60 2.07
CA PHE A 370 10.27 12.47 1.54
C PHE A 370 10.68 10.99 1.43
N HIS A 371 11.02 10.53 0.23
CA HIS A 371 11.50 9.17 0.00
C HIS A 371 12.41 9.10 -1.22
N GLY A 372 13.70 8.86 -1.03
CA GLY A 372 14.74 8.92 -2.05
C GLY A 372 14.58 7.96 -3.24
N ALA A 373 13.61 7.05 -3.22
CA ALA A 373 13.30 6.15 -4.33
C ALA A 373 12.68 6.87 -5.53
N PRO A 374 12.65 6.23 -6.72
CA PRO A 374 11.87 6.71 -7.85
C PRO A 374 10.41 6.94 -7.45
N ASN A 375 9.85 8.10 -7.85
CA ASN A 375 8.48 8.46 -7.53
C ASN A 375 7.49 7.34 -7.96
N GLY A 376 6.53 7.02 -7.10
CA GLY A 376 5.58 5.92 -7.31
C GLY A 376 6.07 4.54 -6.84
N SER A 377 7.30 4.41 -6.32
CA SER A 377 7.77 3.16 -5.70
C SER A 377 6.83 2.74 -4.57
N MET A 378 6.53 1.43 -4.49
CA MET A 378 5.62 0.82 -3.49
C MET A 378 4.21 1.44 -3.41
N GLY A 379 3.79 2.28 -4.39
CA GLY A 379 2.53 3.00 -4.36
C GLY A 379 2.48 4.17 -3.37
N PHE A 380 3.62 4.58 -2.82
CA PHE A 380 3.69 5.64 -1.79
C PHE A 380 3.19 6.98 -2.31
N SER A 381 3.54 7.39 -3.54
CA SER A 381 3.04 8.66 -4.09
C SER A 381 1.51 8.70 -4.21
N SER A 382 0.89 7.58 -4.56
CA SER A 382 -0.57 7.46 -4.60
C SER A 382 -1.17 7.53 -3.22
N TYR A 383 -0.62 6.72 -2.28
CA TYR A 383 -1.16 6.64 -0.94
C TYR A 383 -1.02 7.96 -0.17
N THR A 384 0.16 8.60 -0.22
CA THR A 384 0.40 9.87 0.46
C THR A 384 -0.50 10.98 -0.07
N LYS A 385 -0.72 11.04 -1.38
CA LYS A 385 -1.66 11.97 -2.00
C LYS A 385 -3.10 11.78 -1.49
N LEU A 386 -3.58 10.54 -1.44
CA LEU A 386 -4.92 10.21 -0.92
C LEU A 386 -5.03 10.46 0.58
N ALA A 387 -3.93 10.33 1.31
CA ALA A 387 -3.81 10.64 2.73
C ALA A 387 -3.69 12.16 3.01
N GLY A 388 -3.75 13.02 1.98
CA GLY A 388 -3.77 14.48 2.12
C GLY A 388 -2.39 15.11 2.26
N ILE A 389 -1.32 14.42 1.86
CA ILE A 389 0.01 15.01 1.76
C ILE A 389 0.11 15.81 0.45
N GLU A 390 0.45 17.09 0.56
CA GLU A 390 0.47 18.04 -0.55
C GLU A 390 1.71 17.86 -1.43
N HIS A 391 2.87 17.71 -0.82
CA HIS A 391 4.15 17.65 -1.51
C HIS A 391 4.79 16.26 -1.39
N TYR A 392 5.25 15.71 -2.51
CA TYR A 392 6.03 14.48 -2.56
C TYR A 392 7.42 14.76 -3.12
N TYR A 393 8.44 14.52 -2.32
CA TYR A 393 9.84 14.68 -2.70
C TYR A 393 10.49 13.30 -2.83
N GLY A 394 10.73 12.88 -4.08
CA GLY A 394 11.39 11.63 -4.40
C GLY A 394 12.72 11.84 -5.14
N LYS A 395 13.18 10.80 -5.83
CA LYS A 395 14.37 10.87 -6.68
C LYS A 395 14.25 11.95 -7.75
N THR A 396 13.03 12.20 -8.27
CA THR A 396 12.78 13.21 -9.31
C THR A 396 13.06 14.61 -8.81
N GLU A 397 12.57 14.97 -7.62
CA GLU A 397 12.73 16.29 -7.02
C GLU A 397 14.16 16.51 -6.49
N TYR A 398 14.83 15.43 -6.06
CA TYR A 398 16.25 15.45 -5.71
C TYR A 398 17.14 15.80 -6.90
N ASN A 399 16.83 15.24 -8.06
CA ASN A 399 17.42 15.56 -9.37
C ASN A 399 18.97 15.50 -9.45
N ASN A 400 19.60 14.57 -8.72
CA ASN A 400 21.03 14.29 -8.83
C ASN A 400 21.30 12.79 -8.75
N ASP A 401 21.58 12.17 -9.91
CA ASP A 401 21.82 10.73 -10.01
C ASP A 401 23.23 10.31 -9.53
N ALA A 402 24.13 11.25 -9.21
CA ALA A 402 25.44 10.91 -8.64
C ALA A 402 25.32 10.26 -7.23
N ASP A 403 24.25 10.55 -6.52
CA ASP A 403 23.96 10.00 -5.20
C ASP A 403 22.99 8.78 -5.23
N PHE A 404 22.71 8.24 -6.43
CA PHE A 404 21.88 7.06 -6.59
C PHE A 404 22.66 5.78 -6.26
N ASP A 405 22.06 4.88 -5.46
CA ASP A 405 22.68 3.63 -5.01
C ASP A 405 22.80 2.54 -6.09
N GLY A 406 22.24 2.81 -7.27
CA GLY A 406 22.18 1.90 -8.41
C GLY A 406 20.99 0.93 -8.43
N ILE A 407 20.18 0.87 -7.37
CA ILE A 407 19.09 -0.12 -7.21
C ILE A 407 17.79 0.53 -6.74
N TRP A 408 17.78 1.12 -5.55
CA TRP A 408 16.58 1.56 -4.86
C TRP A 408 16.33 3.07 -4.96
N GLY A 409 17.34 3.89 -4.68
CA GLY A 409 17.16 5.33 -4.67
C GLY A 409 18.40 6.11 -4.28
N ILE A 410 18.18 7.35 -3.88
CA ILE A 410 19.24 8.24 -3.40
C ILE A 410 19.65 7.79 -1.99
N TRP A 411 20.95 7.72 -1.72
CA TRP A 411 21.47 7.40 -0.40
C TRP A 411 20.91 8.31 0.69
N ASP A 412 20.63 7.75 1.88
CA ASP A 412 19.96 8.47 2.99
C ASP A 412 20.72 9.73 3.41
N GLU A 413 22.06 9.71 3.50
CA GLU A 413 22.85 10.88 3.93
C GLU A 413 22.57 12.13 3.07
N PRO A 414 22.80 12.11 1.74
CA PRO A 414 22.56 13.28 0.91
C PRO A 414 21.06 13.61 0.81
N PHE A 415 20.17 12.62 0.83
CA PHE A 415 18.75 12.85 0.75
C PHE A 415 18.17 13.50 2.03
N MET A 416 18.65 13.12 3.21
CA MET A 416 18.29 13.79 4.48
C MET A 416 18.80 15.24 4.54
N GLN A 417 19.96 15.53 3.94
CA GLN A 417 20.46 16.91 3.82
C GLN A 417 19.58 17.74 2.87
N PHE A 418 19.11 17.15 1.78
CA PHE A 418 18.14 17.76 0.88
C PHE A 418 16.83 18.04 1.63
N MET A 419 16.30 17.05 2.38
CA MET A 419 15.12 17.21 3.22
C MET A 419 15.24 18.38 4.19
N ALA A 420 16.35 18.46 4.96
CA ALA A 420 16.55 19.54 5.93
C ALA A 420 16.52 20.93 5.28
N LYS A 421 17.13 21.08 4.09
CA LYS A 421 17.13 22.34 3.32
C LYS A 421 15.74 22.65 2.76
N THR A 422 15.02 21.66 2.27
CA THR A 422 13.67 21.81 1.70
C THR A 422 12.66 22.23 2.78
N ILE A 423 12.67 21.54 3.94
CA ILE A 423 11.79 21.90 5.08
C ILE A 423 12.04 23.34 5.55
N ASN A 424 13.27 23.86 5.43
CA ASN A 424 13.56 25.24 5.82
C ASN A 424 12.87 26.29 4.93
N THR A 425 12.25 25.88 3.84
CA THR A 425 11.44 26.76 2.96
C THR A 425 9.94 26.68 3.24
N PHE A 426 9.51 25.80 4.13
CA PHE A 426 8.09 25.57 4.42
C PHE A 426 7.52 26.63 5.36
N HIS A 427 6.22 26.86 5.24
CA HIS A 427 5.46 27.61 6.23
C HIS A 427 5.29 26.77 7.50
N GLN A 428 5.41 27.40 8.65
CA GLN A 428 5.13 26.75 9.93
C GLN A 428 3.70 27.07 10.38
N PRO A 429 2.98 26.11 10.97
CA PRO A 429 3.44 24.74 11.24
C PRO A 429 3.43 23.83 10.02
N PHE A 430 4.29 22.82 10.00
CA PHE A 430 4.34 21.79 8.95
C PHE A 430 4.31 20.38 9.53
N PHE A 431 3.84 19.42 8.71
CA PHE A 431 3.96 17.99 8.92
C PHE A 431 4.81 17.37 7.81
N THR A 432 5.86 16.67 8.16
CA THR A 432 6.65 15.92 7.18
C THR A 432 6.90 14.49 7.63
N ALA A 433 6.93 13.56 6.69
CA ALA A 433 7.37 12.20 6.93
C ALA A 433 8.52 11.86 5.97
N PHE A 434 9.59 11.31 6.51
CA PHE A 434 10.73 10.76 5.78
C PHE A 434 10.72 9.25 5.88
N PHE A 435 10.97 8.56 4.76
CA PHE A 435 11.12 7.12 4.71
C PHE A 435 12.49 6.79 4.13
N SER A 436 13.38 6.17 4.93
CA SER A 436 14.73 5.80 4.54
C SER A 436 14.75 4.60 3.60
N LEU A 437 15.90 4.28 3.00
CA LEU A 437 16.04 3.14 2.11
C LEU A 437 17.43 2.47 2.13
N SER A 438 18.45 3.11 2.70
CA SER A 438 19.84 2.66 2.56
C SER A 438 20.18 1.36 3.30
N SER A 439 19.38 0.96 4.29
CA SER A 439 19.49 -0.32 4.98
C SER A 439 18.74 -1.48 4.32
N HIS A 440 18.17 -1.27 3.12
CA HIS A 440 17.51 -2.32 2.33
C HIS A 440 18.54 -3.28 1.69
N HIS A 441 18.12 -4.54 1.47
CA HIS A 441 18.91 -5.50 0.68
C HIS A 441 19.31 -4.89 -0.70
N PRO A 442 20.53 -5.03 -1.18
CA PRO A 442 21.60 -5.99 -0.81
C PRO A 442 22.59 -5.50 0.26
N PHE A 443 22.17 -4.66 1.20
CA PHE A 443 22.92 -4.27 2.39
C PHE A 443 24.27 -3.61 2.09
N LYS A 444 24.28 -2.62 1.20
CA LYS A 444 25.47 -1.87 0.79
C LYS A 444 25.53 -0.51 1.48
N VAL A 445 26.74 0.02 1.57
CA VAL A 445 27.00 1.41 1.93
C VAL A 445 27.70 2.13 0.78
N PRO A 446 27.64 3.48 0.68
CA PRO A 446 28.40 4.23 -0.31
C PRO A 446 29.88 3.89 -0.24
N ALA A 447 30.55 3.80 -1.39
CA ALA A 447 31.98 3.39 -1.48
C ALA A 447 32.91 4.22 -0.56
N LYS A 448 32.63 5.52 -0.39
CA LYS A 448 33.37 6.43 0.52
C LYS A 448 33.27 6.02 2.00
N TYR A 449 32.32 5.17 2.36
CA TYR A 449 32.05 4.69 3.72
C TYR A 449 32.32 3.21 3.91
N ALA A 450 32.81 2.50 2.90
CA ALA A 450 33.11 1.07 3.00
C ALA A 450 34.05 0.79 4.18
N GLY A 451 33.65 -0.13 5.06
CA GLY A 451 34.42 -0.53 6.25
C GLY A 451 34.49 0.50 7.38
N LYS A 452 33.72 1.58 7.33
CA LYS A 452 33.71 2.61 8.42
C LYS A 452 32.73 2.30 9.55
N PHE A 453 31.81 1.39 9.34
CA PHE A 453 30.82 1.01 10.35
C PHE A 453 31.06 -0.41 10.85
N PRO A 454 30.67 -0.72 12.08
CA PRO A 454 30.82 -2.07 12.63
C PRO A 454 30.09 -3.10 11.76
N ARG A 455 30.79 -4.18 11.43
CA ARG A 455 30.21 -5.36 10.82
C ARG A 455 29.95 -6.38 11.91
N GLY A 456 28.69 -6.72 12.12
CA GLY A 456 28.30 -7.78 13.04
C GLY A 456 28.01 -9.08 12.31
N PRO A 457 27.30 -10.01 12.95
CA PRO A 457 26.92 -11.30 12.38
C PRO A 457 25.87 -11.19 11.23
N LEU A 458 25.20 -10.05 11.09
CA LEU A 458 24.17 -9.83 10.07
C LEU A 458 24.61 -8.74 9.08
N GLU A 459 24.40 -8.99 7.80
CA GLU A 459 24.80 -8.07 6.71
C GLU A 459 24.14 -6.68 6.81
N VAL A 460 22.95 -6.58 7.39
CA VAL A 460 22.19 -5.33 7.58
C VAL A 460 22.86 -4.36 8.57
N GLN A 461 23.76 -4.85 9.43
CA GLN A 461 24.29 -4.06 10.56
C GLN A 461 25.25 -2.95 10.11
N GLU A 462 26.05 -3.19 9.06
CA GLU A 462 26.89 -2.12 8.46
C GLU A 462 26.06 -0.99 7.87
N PRO A 463 25.02 -1.23 7.01
CA PRO A 463 24.08 -0.20 6.57
C PRO A 463 23.31 0.50 7.69
N MET A 464 22.96 -0.19 8.78
CA MET A 464 22.36 0.46 9.95
C MET A 464 23.27 1.53 10.55
N GLY A 465 24.55 1.23 10.69
CA GLY A 465 25.54 2.23 11.14
C GLY A 465 25.67 3.42 10.17
N TYR A 466 25.53 3.17 8.87
CA TYR A 466 25.49 4.25 7.87
C TYR A 466 24.23 5.13 8.02
N THR A 467 23.04 4.53 8.15
CA THR A 467 21.78 5.28 8.32
C THR A 467 21.78 6.04 9.65
N ASP A 468 22.31 5.48 10.72
CA ASP A 468 22.52 6.17 12.01
C ASP A 468 23.40 7.41 11.88
N MET A 469 24.51 7.30 11.13
CA MET A 469 25.38 8.44 10.81
C MET A 469 24.66 9.49 9.95
N ALA A 470 23.83 9.07 9.00
CA ALA A 470 23.04 9.96 8.17
C ALA A 470 22.02 10.75 9.01
N LEU A 471 21.34 10.07 9.93
CA LEU A 471 20.44 10.69 10.93
C LEU A 471 21.21 11.71 11.80
N ARG A 472 22.38 11.35 12.33
CA ARG A 472 23.21 12.28 13.12
C ARG A 472 23.47 13.56 12.35
N LYS A 473 23.92 13.45 11.11
CA LYS A 473 24.19 14.61 10.23
C LYS A 473 22.93 15.42 9.93
N PHE A 474 21.79 14.77 9.76
CA PHE A 474 20.51 15.45 9.61
C PHE A 474 20.19 16.30 10.85
N PHE A 475 20.30 15.75 12.04
CA PHE A 475 20.05 16.49 13.29
C PHE A 475 21.07 17.58 13.54
N GLU A 476 22.36 17.38 13.19
CA GLU A 476 23.38 18.44 13.23
C GLU A 476 23.02 19.63 12.33
N THR A 477 22.48 19.37 11.15
CA THR A 477 22.02 20.42 10.22
C THR A 477 20.73 21.04 10.71
N ALA A 478 19.72 20.24 11.04
CA ALA A 478 18.41 20.68 11.49
C ALA A 478 18.47 21.51 12.77
N SER A 479 19.38 21.18 13.72
CA SER A 479 19.53 21.91 14.99
C SER A 479 19.89 23.38 14.84
N ARG A 480 20.42 23.77 13.65
CA ARG A 480 20.76 25.16 13.30
C ARG A 480 19.59 25.89 12.62
N MET A 481 18.50 25.19 12.30
CA MET A 481 17.36 25.77 11.61
C MET A 481 16.34 26.35 12.60
N PRO A 482 15.63 27.44 12.23
CA PRO A 482 14.71 28.15 13.13
C PRO A 482 13.54 27.30 13.61
N TRP A 483 13.12 26.33 12.82
CA TRP A 483 11.99 25.44 13.11
C TRP A 483 12.32 24.31 14.11
N PHE A 484 13.60 23.99 14.33
CA PHE A 484 14.02 22.79 15.07
C PHE A 484 13.43 22.71 16.49
N LYS A 485 13.53 23.78 17.27
CA LYS A 485 13.03 23.82 18.65
C LYS A 485 11.51 23.75 18.76
N GLN A 486 10.79 24.07 17.69
CA GLN A 486 9.32 24.01 17.61
C GLN A 486 8.84 22.73 16.91
N THR A 487 9.65 21.67 16.90
CA THR A 487 9.36 20.45 16.16
C THR A 487 9.31 19.23 17.09
N LEU A 488 8.21 18.50 17.03
CA LEU A 488 8.09 17.15 17.57
C LEU A 488 8.60 16.15 16.52
N PHE A 489 9.70 15.47 16.82
CA PHE A 489 10.23 14.38 16.00
C PHE A 489 9.69 13.05 16.52
N VAL A 490 9.22 12.20 15.62
CA VAL A 490 8.86 10.81 15.90
C VAL A 490 9.76 9.92 15.05
N LEU A 491 10.62 9.13 15.69
CA LEU A 491 11.43 8.13 15.01
C LEU A 491 10.84 6.75 15.27
N CYS A 492 10.59 6.00 14.21
CA CYS A 492 10.22 4.59 14.28
C CYS A 492 10.84 3.82 13.10
N ALA A 493 10.85 2.49 13.19
CA ALA A 493 11.13 1.69 12.02
C ALA A 493 9.86 1.42 11.21
N ASP A 494 10.03 1.02 9.94
CA ASP A 494 8.95 0.48 9.12
C ASP A 494 8.60 -0.96 9.53
N HIS A 495 9.61 -1.81 9.73
CA HIS A 495 9.52 -3.17 10.28
C HIS A 495 10.88 -3.61 10.83
N ALA A 496 10.89 -4.72 11.58
CA ALA A 496 12.12 -5.42 11.90
C ALA A 496 12.55 -6.34 10.73
N THR A 497 13.83 -6.66 10.68
CA THR A 497 14.43 -7.53 9.65
C THR A 497 14.93 -8.84 10.28
N VAL A 498 15.92 -9.49 9.66
CA VAL A 498 16.60 -10.66 10.21
C VAL A 498 17.25 -10.35 11.55
N SER A 499 17.24 -11.30 12.46
CA SER A 499 17.69 -11.14 13.85
C SER A 499 18.72 -12.18 14.23
N TYR A 500 19.65 -11.80 15.09
CA TYR A 500 20.74 -12.66 15.59
C TYR A 500 20.43 -13.28 16.94
N PHE A 501 19.95 -12.47 17.90
CA PHE A 501 19.65 -12.96 19.24
C PHE A 501 18.36 -13.79 19.29
N PRO A 502 18.32 -14.89 20.05
CA PRO A 502 17.15 -15.78 20.11
C PRO A 502 15.85 -15.08 20.50
N GLU A 503 15.90 -14.07 21.35
CA GLU A 503 14.74 -13.28 21.78
C GLU A 503 14.08 -12.55 20.62
N TYR A 504 14.87 -12.11 19.63
CA TYR A 504 14.41 -11.43 18.44
C TYR A 504 14.03 -12.37 17.28
N GLN A 505 14.35 -13.68 17.40
CA GLN A 505 13.92 -14.72 16.45
C GLN A 505 12.54 -15.29 16.77
N THR A 506 11.93 -14.87 17.87
CA THR A 506 10.55 -15.22 18.27
C THR A 506 9.53 -14.39 17.48
N ILE A 507 8.23 -14.76 17.57
CA ILE A 507 7.15 -13.97 16.97
C ILE A 507 7.15 -12.52 17.51
N PRO A 508 7.19 -12.25 18.82
CA PRO A 508 7.31 -10.89 19.34
C PRO A 508 8.56 -10.17 18.85
N GLY A 509 9.70 -10.84 18.88
CA GLY A 509 10.98 -10.27 18.46
C GLY A 509 10.98 -9.84 17.00
N ALA A 510 10.34 -10.63 16.13
CA ALA A 510 10.26 -10.35 14.70
C ALA A 510 9.43 -9.10 14.34
N PHE A 511 8.61 -8.58 15.26
CA PHE A 511 7.87 -7.33 15.11
C PHE A 511 8.42 -6.20 15.98
N SER A 512 9.42 -6.46 16.83
CA SER A 512 9.98 -5.46 17.74
C SER A 512 10.78 -4.39 17.02
N ILE A 513 10.38 -3.13 17.16
CA ILE A 513 11.00 -1.95 16.55
C ILE A 513 11.19 -0.83 17.60
N PRO A 514 12.10 0.14 17.43
CA PRO A 514 12.11 1.35 18.25
C PRO A 514 10.96 2.28 17.87
N ILE A 515 10.35 2.96 18.87
CA ILE A 515 9.42 4.10 18.69
C ILE A 515 9.83 5.16 19.71
N LEU A 516 10.24 6.35 19.23
CA LEU A 516 10.76 7.45 20.03
C LEU A 516 9.98 8.73 19.72
N PHE A 517 9.68 9.51 20.75
CA PHE A 517 9.13 10.85 20.64
C PHE A 517 10.15 11.85 21.21
N TYR A 518 10.73 12.70 20.37
CA TYR A 518 11.76 13.66 20.72
C TYR A 518 11.28 15.09 20.48
N TYR A 519 11.31 15.90 21.52
CA TYR A 519 10.95 17.31 21.42
C TYR A 519 12.08 18.19 22.00
N PRO A 520 12.95 18.78 21.14
CA PRO A 520 14.08 19.58 21.60
C PRO A 520 13.68 20.90 22.27
N GLY A 521 12.47 21.39 22.04
CA GLY A 521 11.94 22.63 22.66
C GLY A 521 11.31 22.44 24.02
N GLY A 522 11.20 21.23 24.54
CA GLY A 522 10.55 20.90 25.81
C GLY A 522 11.15 19.70 26.54
N ASN A 523 10.49 19.28 27.59
CA ASN A 523 10.95 18.15 28.42
C ASN A 523 10.10 16.89 28.16
N LEU A 524 10.20 16.33 26.94
CA LEU A 524 9.56 15.07 26.58
C LEU A 524 10.61 13.94 26.66
N LYS A 525 10.85 13.44 27.89
CA LYS A 525 11.88 12.46 28.17
C LYS A 525 11.38 11.41 29.15
N GLY A 526 11.74 10.15 28.93
CA GLY A 526 11.42 9.04 29.81
C GLY A 526 11.19 7.73 29.08
N LYS A 527 10.93 6.69 29.86
CA LYS A 527 10.60 5.35 29.37
C LYS A 527 9.40 4.81 30.14
N ALA A 528 8.31 4.52 29.45
CA ALA A 528 7.14 3.89 30.05
C ALA A 528 7.15 2.37 29.79
N ASP A 529 6.74 1.62 30.81
CA ASP A 529 6.52 0.18 30.65
C ASP A 529 5.14 -0.08 30.08
N LYS A 530 5.06 -0.05 28.74
CA LYS A 530 3.83 -0.15 27.98
C LYS A 530 4.02 -0.91 26.66
N LEU A 531 2.94 -1.55 26.23
CA LEU A 531 2.76 -2.05 24.87
C LEU A 531 2.36 -0.89 23.94
N VAL A 532 3.11 -0.67 22.87
CA VAL A 532 2.86 0.36 21.87
C VAL A 532 3.16 -0.20 20.46
N GLN A 533 2.41 0.23 19.49
CA GLN A 533 2.55 -0.20 18.09
C GLN A 533 2.52 0.97 17.13
N GLN A 534 2.87 0.75 15.86
CA GLN A 534 2.92 1.83 14.85
C GLN A 534 1.58 2.57 14.70
N ILE A 535 0.44 1.87 14.75
CA ILE A 535 -0.86 2.52 14.64
C ILE A 535 -1.18 3.45 15.80
N ASP A 536 -0.45 3.38 16.90
CA ASP A 536 -0.58 4.25 18.07
C ASP A 536 0.11 5.60 17.87
N ILE A 537 1.01 5.72 16.88
CA ILE A 537 1.79 6.95 16.65
C ILE A 537 0.88 8.12 16.32
N MET A 538 -0.03 7.96 15.36
CA MET A 538 -0.97 9.01 14.97
C MET A 538 -1.82 9.53 16.15
N PRO A 539 -2.57 8.70 16.89
CA PRO A 539 -3.38 9.18 18.02
C PRO A 539 -2.52 9.76 19.15
N SER A 540 -1.29 9.26 19.36
CA SER A 540 -0.38 9.81 20.37
C SER A 540 0.10 11.22 20.00
N VAL A 541 0.50 11.45 18.75
CA VAL A 541 0.90 12.78 18.28
C VAL A 541 -0.27 13.76 18.35
N LEU A 542 -1.46 13.36 17.89
CA LEU A 542 -2.65 14.20 17.95
C LEU A 542 -3.02 14.58 19.40
N SER A 543 -2.92 13.63 20.32
CA SER A 543 -3.11 13.88 21.74
C SER A 543 -2.05 14.84 22.32
N TYR A 544 -0.77 14.66 21.99
CA TYR A 544 0.31 15.55 22.42
C TYR A 544 0.15 16.99 21.93
N LEU A 545 -0.40 17.15 20.71
CA LEU A 545 -0.73 18.44 20.12
C LEU A 545 -2.06 19.03 20.65
N HIS A 546 -2.79 18.33 21.51
CA HIS A 546 -4.15 18.73 21.95
C HIS A 546 -5.12 18.92 20.78
N TYR A 547 -5.12 17.97 19.82
CA TYR A 547 -6.06 18.00 18.69
C TYR A 547 -7.51 17.86 19.18
N ASP A 548 -8.40 18.74 18.74
CA ASP A 548 -9.70 19.04 19.37
C ASP A 548 -10.92 18.47 18.63
N LYS A 549 -10.71 17.75 17.50
CA LYS A 549 -11.84 17.20 16.73
C LYS A 549 -11.85 15.67 16.78
N PRO A 550 -13.03 15.04 16.71
CA PRO A 550 -13.13 13.59 16.59
C PRO A 550 -12.42 13.06 15.34
N TYR A 551 -11.81 11.90 15.46
CA TYR A 551 -11.14 11.22 14.35
C TYR A 551 -11.21 9.70 14.50
N PHE A 552 -10.87 8.99 13.44
CA PHE A 552 -10.77 7.54 13.38
C PHE A 552 -9.30 7.10 13.36
N ALA A 553 -8.95 6.09 14.17
CA ALA A 553 -7.71 5.31 14.11
C ALA A 553 -7.88 4.00 14.86
N PHE A 554 -7.30 2.90 14.35
CA PHE A 554 -7.31 1.63 15.09
C PHE A 554 -6.35 1.61 16.29
N GLY A 555 -5.40 2.50 16.38
CA GLY A 555 -4.43 2.59 17.46
C GLY A 555 -4.95 3.32 18.69
N PHE A 556 -4.16 3.31 19.76
CA PHE A 556 -4.42 3.96 21.04
C PHE A 556 -3.49 5.15 21.26
N ASN A 557 -3.85 6.04 22.17
CA ASN A 557 -2.94 7.08 22.63
C ASN A 557 -1.91 6.48 23.59
N ALA A 558 -0.63 6.37 23.18
CA ALA A 558 0.43 5.81 24.00
C ALA A 558 0.74 6.66 25.27
N PHE A 559 0.43 7.96 25.28
CA PHE A 559 0.60 8.82 26.42
C PHE A 559 -0.56 8.74 27.44
N SER A 560 -1.67 8.07 27.08
CA SER A 560 -2.79 7.88 28.02
C SER A 560 -2.33 7.08 29.25
N PRO A 561 -2.77 7.41 30.46
CA PRO A 561 -2.50 6.58 31.64
C PRO A 561 -3.21 5.23 31.61
N GLN A 562 -4.19 5.02 30.73
CA GLN A 562 -4.88 3.74 30.59
C GLN A 562 -3.93 2.63 30.18
N THR A 563 -4.10 1.44 30.78
CA THR A 563 -3.23 0.28 30.62
C THR A 563 -3.89 -0.87 29.84
N ASP A 564 -5.17 -0.74 29.48
CA ASP A 564 -5.92 -1.78 28.77
C ASP A 564 -5.71 -1.78 27.23
N ASN A 565 -4.61 -1.18 26.77
CA ASN A 565 -4.23 -1.22 25.37
C ASN A 565 -3.72 -2.60 24.99
N PHE A 566 -4.00 -3.00 23.76
CA PHE A 566 -3.45 -4.20 23.17
C PHE A 566 -2.65 -3.88 21.90
N VAL A 567 -1.72 -4.75 21.54
CA VAL A 567 -1.02 -4.71 20.24
C VAL A 567 -1.55 -5.85 19.39
N ILE A 568 -1.72 -5.59 18.11
CA ILE A 568 -2.20 -6.57 17.12
C ILE A 568 -1.24 -6.67 15.95
N ASN A 569 -0.82 -7.89 15.64
CA ASN A 569 -0.07 -8.22 14.42
C ASN A 569 -0.79 -9.33 13.66
N ASN A 570 -0.48 -9.43 12.37
CA ASN A 570 -0.89 -10.57 11.56
C ASN A 570 0.27 -11.00 10.67
N ASN A 571 0.60 -12.28 10.70
CA ASN A 571 1.60 -12.89 9.85
C ASN A 571 0.99 -14.07 9.10
N ASP A 572 0.82 -13.92 7.78
CA ASP A 572 0.26 -14.95 6.89
C ASP A 572 -1.06 -15.58 7.40
N GLY A 573 -1.92 -14.76 8.01
CA GLY A 573 -3.23 -15.17 8.51
C GLY A 573 -3.27 -15.47 10.01
N THR A 574 -2.14 -15.70 10.66
CA THR A 574 -2.06 -15.87 12.12
C THR A 574 -2.07 -14.51 12.81
N PHE A 575 -3.04 -14.28 13.68
CA PHE A 575 -3.09 -13.13 14.56
C PHE A 575 -2.21 -13.33 15.77
N SER A 576 -1.52 -12.28 16.17
CA SER A 576 -0.78 -12.18 17.42
C SER A 576 -1.35 -10.99 18.20
N LEU A 577 -2.02 -11.24 19.30
CA LEU A 577 -2.55 -10.20 20.19
C LEU A 577 -1.74 -10.17 21.47
N TYR A 578 -1.24 -9.00 21.83
CA TYR A 578 -0.49 -8.75 23.07
C TYR A 578 -1.35 -7.91 24.01
N HIS A 579 -1.50 -8.35 25.24
CA HIS A 579 -2.20 -7.59 26.27
C HIS A 579 -1.58 -7.87 27.65
N GLY A 580 -1.16 -6.83 28.36
CA GLY A 580 -0.35 -7.00 29.57
C GLY A 580 0.91 -7.78 29.27
N ASP A 581 1.19 -8.80 30.06
CA ASP A 581 2.36 -9.67 29.88
C ASP A 581 2.11 -10.85 28.92
N TYR A 582 0.90 -10.98 28.34
CA TYR A 582 0.51 -12.14 27.55
C TYR A 582 0.51 -11.91 26.04
N LEU A 583 0.80 -12.99 25.31
CA LEU A 583 0.68 -13.11 23.86
C LEU A 583 -0.27 -14.24 23.51
N LEU A 584 -1.34 -13.93 22.80
CA LEU A 584 -2.26 -14.89 22.19
C LEU A 584 -1.93 -15.08 20.70
N LEU A 585 -1.84 -16.31 20.23
CA LEU A 585 -1.80 -16.67 18.81
C LEU A 585 -3.12 -17.30 18.40
N ASN A 586 -3.67 -16.82 17.25
CA ASN A 586 -4.91 -17.33 16.67
C ASN A 586 -4.73 -17.46 15.14
N ASP A 587 -5.09 -18.61 14.58
CA ASP A 587 -4.93 -18.90 13.14
C ASP A 587 -6.01 -18.27 12.23
N GLY A 588 -6.87 -17.43 12.82
CA GLY A 588 -8.00 -16.79 12.17
C GLY A 588 -9.31 -17.56 12.34
N GLN A 589 -9.28 -18.70 13.05
CA GLN A 589 -10.45 -19.52 13.43
C GLN A 589 -10.43 -19.88 14.91
N VAL A 590 -9.30 -20.38 15.38
CA VAL A 590 -9.15 -20.83 16.76
C VAL A 590 -7.83 -20.31 17.37
N SER A 591 -7.85 -20.11 18.68
CA SER A 591 -6.63 -19.80 19.44
C SER A 591 -5.75 -21.03 19.56
N THR A 592 -4.48 -20.89 19.19
CA THR A 592 -3.52 -22.00 19.06
C THR A 592 -2.47 -22.01 20.17
N ALA A 593 -2.13 -20.84 20.71
CA ALA A 593 -1.15 -20.72 21.80
C ALA A 593 -1.37 -19.46 22.64
N LEU A 594 -0.99 -19.55 23.90
CA LEU A 594 -0.94 -18.46 24.88
C LEU A 594 0.41 -18.49 25.60
N TYR A 595 1.12 -17.36 25.67
CA TYR A 595 2.41 -17.25 26.31
C TYR A 595 2.44 -16.10 27.32
N ASN A 596 3.15 -16.26 28.43
CA ASN A 596 3.50 -15.16 29.35
C ASN A 596 4.90 -14.65 29.00
N LEU A 597 4.99 -13.51 28.32
CA LEU A 597 6.26 -12.96 27.81
C LEU A 597 7.21 -12.45 28.90
N LYS A 598 6.71 -12.16 30.08
CA LYS A 598 7.53 -11.77 31.25
C LYS A 598 8.33 -12.94 31.79
N GLU A 599 7.74 -14.12 31.81
CA GLU A 599 8.34 -15.36 32.35
C GLU A 599 9.00 -16.18 31.23
N ASP A 600 8.47 -16.11 30.02
CA ASP A 600 8.93 -16.89 28.85
C ASP A 600 9.14 -16.01 27.63
N ARG A 601 10.25 -15.28 27.60
CA ARG A 601 10.64 -14.42 26.44
C ARG A 601 10.85 -15.20 25.15
N LEU A 602 11.08 -16.52 25.23
CA LEU A 602 11.35 -17.37 24.06
C LEU A 602 10.11 -18.12 23.57
N THR A 603 8.95 -17.90 24.18
CA THR A 603 7.67 -18.50 23.78
C THR A 603 7.70 -20.02 23.65
N LYS A 604 8.28 -20.69 24.66
CA LYS A 604 8.45 -22.15 24.71
C LYS A 604 7.33 -22.88 25.46
N HIS A 605 6.66 -22.20 26.38
CA HIS A 605 5.67 -22.79 27.28
C HIS A 605 4.26 -22.29 26.94
N ASN A 606 3.51 -23.11 26.23
CA ASN A 606 2.14 -22.77 25.82
C ASN A 606 1.14 -22.98 26.95
N LEU A 607 0.59 -21.89 27.47
CA LEU A 607 -0.31 -21.84 28.63
C LEU A 607 -1.80 -21.90 28.25
N ILE A 608 -2.14 -22.20 27.00
CA ILE A 608 -3.53 -22.13 26.50
C ILE A 608 -4.52 -22.99 27.26
N LYS A 609 -4.05 -24.09 27.87
CA LYS A 609 -4.87 -24.98 28.70
C LYS A 609 -4.83 -24.61 30.20
N ASP A 610 -3.82 -23.86 30.60
CA ASP A 610 -3.54 -23.59 32.01
C ASP A 610 -4.15 -22.25 32.48
N GLU A 611 -4.38 -21.31 31.53
CA GLU A 611 -4.84 -19.94 31.80
C GLU A 611 -6.17 -19.61 31.09
N PRO A 612 -7.28 -20.33 31.34
CA PRO A 612 -8.53 -20.15 30.59
C PRO A 612 -9.18 -18.77 30.78
N ILE A 613 -8.98 -18.11 31.93
CA ILE A 613 -9.54 -16.78 32.20
C ILE A 613 -8.79 -15.73 31.36
N VAL A 614 -7.47 -15.81 31.28
CA VAL A 614 -6.64 -14.92 30.45
C VAL A 614 -6.99 -15.13 28.97
N LEU A 615 -7.08 -16.40 28.54
CA LEU A 615 -7.45 -16.76 27.18
C LEU A 615 -8.78 -16.10 26.78
N ALA A 616 -9.83 -16.27 27.59
CA ALA A 616 -11.16 -15.70 27.29
C ALA A 616 -11.12 -14.16 27.20
N LYS A 617 -10.35 -13.48 28.05
CA LYS A 617 -10.18 -12.03 27.99
C LYS A 617 -9.49 -11.60 26.68
N MET A 618 -8.40 -12.29 26.29
CA MET A 618 -7.66 -11.97 25.08
C MET A 618 -8.46 -12.26 23.81
N GLU A 619 -9.24 -13.35 23.79
CA GLU A 619 -10.16 -13.64 22.68
C GLU A 619 -11.25 -12.57 22.56
N THR A 620 -11.72 -11.99 23.66
CA THR A 620 -12.67 -10.88 23.66
C THR A 620 -12.10 -9.66 22.90
N TYR A 621 -10.87 -9.25 23.19
CA TYR A 621 -10.22 -8.15 22.47
C TYR A 621 -9.97 -8.49 20.99
N LEU A 622 -9.49 -9.69 20.70
CA LEU A 622 -9.23 -10.13 19.33
C LEU A 622 -10.51 -10.14 18.50
N ASN A 623 -11.59 -10.68 19.01
CA ASN A 623 -12.87 -10.74 18.32
C ASN A 623 -13.46 -9.34 18.09
N ALA A 624 -13.37 -8.44 19.09
CA ALA A 624 -13.79 -7.06 18.96
C ALA A 624 -12.96 -6.32 17.90
N PHE A 625 -11.63 -6.50 17.90
CA PHE A 625 -10.79 -5.92 16.86
C PHE A 625 -11.14 -6.45 15.46
N ILE A 626 -11.27 -7.76 15.28
CA ILE A 626 -11.61 -8.38 13.99
C ILE A 626 -12.96 -7.86 13.48
N GLN A 627 -13.96 -7.72 14.35
CA GLN A 627 -15.27 -7.19 13.98
C GLN A 627 -15.17 -5.73 13.54
N GLN A 628 -14.53 -4.87 14.31
CA GLN A 628 -14.32 -3.46 13.93
C GLN A 628 -13.53 -3.35 12.62
N TYR A 629 -12.43 -4.09 12.48
CA TYR A 629 -11.58 -4.04 11.30
C TYR A 629 -12.31 -4.50 10.04
N ASN A 630 -12.87 -5.72 10.05
CA ASN A 630 -13.50 -6.30 8.87
C ASN A 630 -14.69 -5.47 8.40
N ASN A 631 -15.61 -5.13 9.33
CA ASN A 631 -16.86 -4.48 8.96
C ASN A 631 -16.60 -3.06 8.45
N ARG A 632 -15.72 -2.28 9.10
CA ARG A 632 -15.36 -0.94 8.64
C ARG A 632 -14.61 -0.93 7.33
N MET A 633 -13.70 -1.90 7.10
CA MET A 633 -13.04 -2.06 5.81
C MET A 633 -14.03 -2.34 4.68
N ILE A 634 -15.00 -3.23 4.92
CA ILE A 634 -16.03 -3.60 3.94
C ILE A 634 -16.94 -2.41 3.64
N GLN A 635 -17.37 -1.67 4.68
CA GLN A 635 -18.34 -0.56 4.62
C GLN A 635 -17.72 0.79 4.23
N ASP A 636 -16.38 0.88 4.06
CA ASP A 636 -15.65 2.14 3.82
C ASP A 636 -15.80 3.16 4.97
N GLU A 637 -15.75 2.69 6.22
CA GLU A 637 -15.94 3.48 7.43
C GLU A 637 -14.63 3.72 8.21
N LEU A 638 -13.56 4.09 7.51
CA LEU A 638 -12.25 4.41 8.09
C LEU A 638 -12.07 5.92 8.33
N THR A 639 -13.18 6.62 8.48
CA THR A 639 -13.25 8.05 8.82
C THR A 639 -14.30 8.27 9.89
N TYR A 640 -14.16 9.37 10.63
CA TYR A 640 -15.21 9.76 11.56
C TYR A 640 -16.41 10.37 10.80
N HIS A 641 -17.58 9.90 11.10
CA HIS A 641 -18.86 10.47 10.67
C HIS A 641 -19.69 10.78 11.90
N PRO A 642 -20.14 12.03 12.12
CA PRO A 642 -21.10 12.31 13.19
C PRO A 642 -22.34 11.42 13.05
N ILE A 643 -22.77 10.83 14.14
CA ILE A 643 -24.06 10.11 14.16
C ILE A 643 -25.13 11.15 13.83
N LYS A 644 -25.89 10.92 12.75
CA LYS A 644 -26.99 11.78 12.34
C LYS A 644 -28.16 11.68 13.29
#